data_50225fceb14ad4175787401cc5d3b8c6
#
_entry.id   50225fceb14ad4175787401cc5d3b8c6
#
_cell.length_a   1.000
_cell.length_b   1.000
_cell.length_c   1.000
_cell.angle_alpha   90.00
_cell.angle_beta   90.00
_cell.angle_gamma   90.00
#
_symmetry.space_group_name_H-M   'P 1'
#
loop_
_entity.id
_entity.type
_entity.pdbx_description
1 polymer ?
#
loop_
_entity_poly.entity_id
_entity_poly.type
_entity_poly.pdbx_seq_one_letter_code
_entity_poly.pdbx_strand_id
1 'polypeptide(L)'
;MTTIVRKKLWSPQSFWFSEARWSGFLKTTTFTVRVCLSIGLALLVAFVVQLDSPMSTVTTVVIVAHPMVGALVSKSIWRVLGTVFGAGLSVAIMGCFVQSTWLYFVALALIVGLACMTASLLRLYRAYAAVLTGYTIIIVAFSSFSHPESVFMSAMMRLSDVVIGVVSTAVVFLATSPRRSQPVHGALNDAFLAVLEHAKSFHSSLTALSVDDDSDFRTLPVALYDSRQAVLKKITALTPLLEYAASDNPEIKDHLSSYKMAVNQMAGVIAGYHPHWSNLHQPHARFYEIHAYTTRMLKNVIDGIKNPSWRNDPESILKALDQGIQSLELFEAEEMLTAASLASVHNVENLLLALRRIIEDLTEKKNRVPMRVSPYLEWPTALRNGARGILITLLATFIWYVTAWPNGPMMMMYVIAASSLLSTVPSASKASMAMAIGTVLSIPATWIYHVYVLPLISGYCLLWLSLSFFLLPGIWLQFHPKYSIGAFGYAVFFAIQSLVTNEMVYDDIALTNTWMAIICGAVLLVLVFRVFLPPNHESDARAIMRSLRRSVNLLATSSSHRLPFAEQWQGDQIQKLSRLALKLSFLSQKDRARDVLDRAFSLVSLGKLILELRQNAENPFEKRAVRMFLQDALIRRQEITYEAFGNRTLSSGIEQIQFILKNLQEM
;
A
#
# COMPACT_ATOMS: atom_id res chain seq x y z
N MET A 1 -35.58 41.70 -13.51
CA MET A 1 -34.21 41.46 -13.02
C MET A 1 -34.17 41.72 -11.53
N THR A 2 -34.68 40.83 -10.69
CA THR A 2 -34.65 40.89 -9.19
C THR A 2 -35.65 39.86 -8.68
N THR A 3 -35.35 38.57 -8.72
CA THR A 3 -36.11 37.55 -7.94
C THR A 3 -35.59 36.12 -8.10
N ILE A 4 -34.24 35.87 -8.18
CA ILE A 4 -33.71 34.48 -8.17
C ILE A 4 -32.40 34.40 -7.32
N VAL A 5 -32.29 35.11 -6.20
CA VAL A 5 -31.16 34.92 -5.27
C VAL A 5 -31.70 34.95 -3.84
N ARG A 6 -32.61 34.07 -3.50
CA ARG A 6 -32.99 33.87 -2.10
C ARG A 6 -33.68 32.53 -1.91
N LYS A 7 -32.92 31.43 -1.91
CA LYS A 7 -33.31 30.15 -1.27
C LYS A 7 -32.17 29.14 -1.32
N LYS A 8 -31.07 29.43 -0.66
CA LYS A 8 -30.07 28.38 -0.26
C LYS A 8 -29.32 28.83 0.98
N LEU A 9 -30.06 29.28 1.97
CA LEU A 9 -29.50 29.60 3.29
C LEU A 9 -30.35 28.88 4.35
N TRP A 10 -29.67 27.95 5.02
CA TRP A 10 -30.02 27.31 6.27
C TRP A 10 -31.29 26.45 6.30
N SER A 11 -31.15 25.17 6.08
CA SER A 11 -31.89 24.13 6.80
C SER A 11 -31.01 23.63 7.95
N PRO A 12 -31.38 23.83 9.21
CA PRO A 12 -30.59 23.39 10.37
C PRO A 12 -30.47 21.88 10.53
N GLN A 13 -31.23 21.09 9.73
CA GLN A 13 -31.30 19.63 9.84
C GLN A 13 -30.23 18.86 9.02
N SER A 14 -29.48 19.51 8.11
CA SER A 14 -28.52 18.80 7.25
C SER A 14 -27.07 18.79 7.79
N PHE A 15 -26.78 19.52 8.86
CA PHE A 15 -25.40 19.68 9.35
C PHE A 15 -24.95 18.59 10.35
N TRP A 16 -25.88 17.95 11.07
CA TRP A 16 -25.55 17.04 12.17
C TRP A 16 -25.75 15.56 11.90
N PHE A 17 -26.54 15.15 10.92
CA PHE A 17 -26.92 13.74 10.73
C PHE A 17 -26.86 13.28 9.27
N SER A 18 -25.66 13.18 8.68
CA SER A 18 -25.52 12.25 7.55
C SER A 18 -25.24 10.85 8.13
N GLU A 19 -26.01 9.84 7.73
CA GLU A 19 -25.86 8.43 8.18
C GLU A 19 -24.42 7.93 8.03
N ALA A 20 -23.70 8.37 7.00
CA ALA A 20 -22.31 8.02 6.76
C ALA A 20 -21.34 8.59 7.82
N ARG A 21 -21.60 9.81 8.34
CA ARG A 21 -20.79 10.40 9.43
C ARG A 21 -21.06 9.70 10.76
N TRP A 22 -22.33 9.42 11.04
CA TRP A 22 -22.73 8.72 12.25
C TRP A 22 -22.18 7.30 12.32
N SER A 23 -22.24 6.55 11.21
CA SER A 23 -21.67 5.21 11.13
C SER A 23 -20.13 5.22 11.27
N GLY A 24 -19.46 6.23 10.72
CA GLY A 24 -18.03 6.44 10.91
C GLY A 24 -17.66 6.74 12.36
N PHE A 25 -18.41 7.65 13.00
CA PHE A 25 -18.24 7.99 14.42
C PHE A 25 -18.41 6.77 15.33
N LEU A 26 -19.49 5.99 15.15
CA LEU A 26 -19.73 4.77 15.91
C LEU A 26 -18.62 3.72 15.76
N LYS A 27 -18.11 3.53 14.55
CA LYS A 27 -16.98 2.62 14.29
C LYS A 27 -15.72 3.05 15.04
N THR A 28 -15.39 4.35 15.00
CA THR A 28 -14.22 4.88 15.70
C THR A 28 -14.38 4.78 17.21
N THR A 29 -15.58 5.11 17.75
CA THR A 29 -15.87 5.01 19.18
C THR A 29 -15.77 3.57 19.68
N THR A 30 -16.39 2.63 18.96
CA THR A 30 -16.34 1.20 19.32
C THR A 30 -14.92 0.67 19.33
N PHE A 31 -14.10 1.06 18.35
CA PHE A 31 -12.68 0.69 18.32
C PHE A 31 -11.94 1.28 19.52
N THR A 32 -12.14 2.57 19.82
CA THR A 32 -11.48 3.24 20.94
C THR A 32 -11.83 2.59 22.28
N VAL A 33 -13.09 2.25 22.50
CA VAL A 33 -13.53 1.52 23.71
C VAL A 33 -12.83 0.16 23.80
N ARG A 34 -12.73 -0.58 22.72
CA ARG A 34 -12.00 -1.88 22.70
C ARG A 34 -10.52 -1.71 23.05
N VAL A 35 -9.88 -0.68 22.53
CA VAL A 35 -8.47 -0.39 22.86
C VAL A 35 -8.33 -0.04 24.33
N CYS A 36 -9.20 0.81 24.90
CA CYS A 36 -9.19 1.13 26.32
C CYS A 36 -9.42 -0.09 27.22
N LEU A 37 -10.34 -0.98 26.85
CA LEU A 37 -10.54 -2.24 27.57
C LEU A 37 -9.30 -3.16 27.47
N SER A 38 -8.65 -3.21 26.29
CA SER A 38 -7.43 -3.98 26.12
C SER A 38 -6.27 -3.43 26.95
N ILE A 39 -6.16 -2.10 27.06
CA ILE A 39 -5.19 -1.42 27.92
C ILE A 39 -5.45 -1.80 29.38
N GLY A 40 -6.70 -1.76 29.84
CA GLY A 40 -7.06 -2.16 31.19
C GLY A 40 -6.67 -3.63 31.47
N LEU A 41 -7.03 -4.54 30.60
CA LEU A 41 -6.69 -5.95 30.79
C LEU A 41 -5.16 -6.18 30.79
N ALA A 42 -4.45 -5.57 29.84
CA ALA A 42 -2.98 -5.72 29.73
C ALA A 42 -2.27 -5.16 30.95
N LEU A 43 -2.68 -3.99 31.43
CA LEU A 43 -2.12 -3.34 32.59
C LEU A 43 -2.39 -4.13 33.88
N LEU A 44 -3.61 -4.66 34.04
CA LEU A 44 -3.97 -5.51 35.17
C LEU A 44 -3.08 -6.75 35.24
N VAL A 45 -2.95 -7.46 34.13
CA VAL A 45 -2.09 -8.65 34.04
C VAL A 45 -0.63 -8.30 34.32
N ALA A 46 -0.14 -7.17 33.78
CA ALA A 46 1.24 -6.72 34.00
C ALA A 46 1.52 -6.45 35.47
N PHE A 47 0.60 -5.83 36.21
CA PHE A 47 0.75 -5.60 37.65
C PHE A 47 0.66 -6.90 38.47
N VAL A 48 -0.25 -7.80 38.12
CA VAL A 48 -0.40 -9.09 38.81
C VAL A 48 0.86 -9.96 38.67
N VAL A 49 1.46 -9.94 37.45
CA VAL A 49 2.71 -10.68 37.15
C VAL A 49 3.96 -9.92 37.63
N GLN A 50 3.79 -8.69 38.11
CA GLN A 50 4.88 -7.81 38.57
C GLN A 50 5.96 -7.56 37.53
N LEU A 51 5.55 -7.17 36.31
CA LEU A 51 6.49 -6.79 35.25
C LEU A 51 7.22 -5.47 35.60
N ASP A 52 8.49 -5.38 35.25
CA ASP A 52 9.31 -4.18 35.48
C ASP A 52 8.78 -2.95 34.72
N SER A 53 8.20 -3.19 33.53
CA SER A 53 7.73 -2.13 32.63
C SER A 53 6.26 -2.33 32.20
N PRO A 54 5.25 -2.12 33.09
CA PRO A 54 3.83 -2.28 32.72
C PRO A 54 3.40 -1.42 31.52
N MET A 55 3.99 -0.24 31.34
CA MET A 55 3.71 0.65 30.21
C MET A 55 4.17 0.09 28.88
N SER A 56 5.08 -0.85 28.86
CA SER A 56 5.50 -1.59 27.67
C SER A 56 4.36 -2.46 27.11
N THR A 57 3.53 -3.03 27.99
CA THR A 57 2.32 -3.78 27.59
C THR A 57 1.26 -2.84 26.99
N VAL A 58 1.03 -1.67 27.60
CA VAL A 58 0.12 -0.63 27.08
C VAL A 58 0.56 -0.16 25.69
N THR A 59 1.85 0.14 25.54
CA THR A 59 2.42 0.52 24.24
C THR A 59 2.19 -0.58 23.20
N THR A 60 2.32 -1.85 23.59
CA THR A 60 2.04 -2.99 22.72
C THR A 60 0.59 -3.04 22.28
N VAL A 61 -0.36 -2.81 23.20
CA VAL A 61 -1.80 -2.73 22.87
C VAL A 61 -2.05 -1.63 21.82
N VAL A 62 -1.57 -0.41 22.07
CA VAL A 62 -1.75 0.72 21.15
C VAL A 62 -1.20 0.44 19.74
N ILE A 63 -0.05 -0.21 19.68
CA ILE A 63 0.60 -0.52 18.40
C ILE A 63 -0.10 -1.68 17.67
N VAL A 64 -0.53 -2.74 18.38
CA VAL A 64 -1.12 -3.94 17.77
C VAL A 64 -2.57 -3.74 17.36
N ALA A 65 -3.33 -2.95 18.10
CA ALA A 65 -4.74 -2.74 17.86
C ALA A 65 -5.05 -2.42 16.38
N HIS A 66 -6.03 -3.12 15.83
CA HIS A 66 -6.47 -2.95 14.45
C HIS A 66 -7.98 -3.21 14.35
N PRO A 67 -8.74 -2.42 13.55
CA PRO A 67 -10.18 -2.60 13.42
C PRO A 67 -10.60 -3.98 12.88
N MET A 68 -9.79 -4.58 12.03
CA MET A 68 -10.00 -5.91 11.45
C MET A 68 -9.28 -6.97 12.30
N VAL A 69 -9.99 -7.98 12.74
CA VAL A 69 -9.46 -9.04 13.62
C VAL A 69 -8.37 -9.85 12.93
N GLY A 70 -8.53 -10.24 11.67
CA GLY A 70 -7.51 -10.97 10.92
C GLY A 70 -6.21 -10.19 10.76
N ALA A 71 -6.31 -8.87 10.56
CA ALA A 71 -5.17 -7.97 10.54
C ALA A 71 -4.47 -7.89 11.91
N LEU A 72 -5.27 -7.83 13.00
CA LEU A 72 -4.77 -7.84 14.37
C LEU A 72 -4.03 -9.14 14.68
N VAL A 73 -4.61 -10.31 14.37
CA VAL A 73 -3.98 -11.61 14.61
C VAL A 73 -2.66 -11.73 13.82
N SER A 74 -2.69 -11.41 12.53
CA SER A 74 -1.48 -11.44 11.70
C SER A 74 -0.39 -10.51 12.25
N LYS A 75 -0.76 -9.28 12.63
CA LYS A 75 0.17 -8.30 13.22
C LYS A 75 0.73 -8.77 14.56
N SER A 76 -0.10 -9.43 15.36
CA SER A 76 0.27 -10.02 16.65
C SER A 76 1.34 -11.10 16.50
N ILE A 77 1.13 -12.05 15.60
CA ILE A 77 2.09 -13.12 15.32
C ILE A 77 3.44 -12.56 14.90
N TRP A 78 3.46 -11.65 13.92
CA TRP A 78 4.69 -11.03 13.44
C TRP A 78 5.35 -10.14 14.48
N ARG A 79 4.56 -9.57 15.42
CA ARG A 79 5.12 -8.83 16.56
C ARG A 79 5.89 -9.74 17.50
N VAL A 80 5.31 -10.86 17.91
CA VAL A 80 6.00 -11.82 18.78
C VAL A 80 7.26 -12.34 18.10
N LEU A 81 7.16 -12.80 16.85
CA LEU A 81 8.31 -13.30 16.09
C LEU A 81 9.44 -12.26 15.97
N GLY A 82 9.11 -11.01 15.59
CA GLY A 82 10.11 -9.94 15.49
C GLY A 82 10.76 -9.61 16.84
N THR A 83 10.01 -9.69 17.93
CA THR A 83 10.55 -9.51 19.30
C THR A 83 11.49 -10.65 19.69
N VAL A 84 11.12 -11.90 19.41
CA VAL A 84 11.99 -13.06 19.69
C VAL A 84 13.32 -12.94 18.93
N PHE A 85 13.25 -12.63 17.62
CA PHE A 85 14.48 -12.44 16.83
C PHE A 85 15.31 -11.26 17.32
N GLY A 86 14.69 -10.12 17.64
CA GLY A 86 15.38 -8.94 18.14
C GLY A 86 16.03 -9.18 19.51
N ALA A 87 15.31 -9.83 20.42
CA ALA A 87 15.83 -10.20 21.73
C ALA A 87 17.01 -11.18 21.64
N GLY A 88 16.88 -12.22 20.81
CA GLY A 88 17.96 -13.18 20.56
C GLY A 88 19.21 -12.53 19.97
N LEU A 89 19.04 -11.63 18.98
CA LEU A 89 20.16 -10.86 18.43
C LEU A 89 20.80 -9.92 19.45
N SER A 90 20.02 -9.31 20.36
CA SER A 90 20.56 -8.46 21.42
C SER A 90 21.46 -9.26 22.36
N VAL A 91 21.01 -10.45 22.80
CA VAL A 91 21.83 -11.36 23.64
C VAL A 91 23.10 -11.77 22.89
N ALA A 92 22.98 -12.12 21.61
CA ALA A 92 24.15 -12.53 20.82
C ALA A 92 25.20 -11.40 20.67
N ILE A 93 24.73 -10.17 20.33
CA ILE A 93 25.67 -9.03 20.21
C ILE A 93 26.33 -8.69 21.53
N MET A 94 25.56 -8.68 22.62
CA MET A 94 26.10 -8.43 23.94
C MET A 94 27.15 -9.49 24.32
N GLY A 95 26.86 -10.77 24.09
CA GLY A 95 27.81 -11.86 24.36
C GLY A 95 29.09 -11.80 23.51
N CYS A 96 29.01 -11.33 22.27
CA CYS A 96 30.18 -11.29 21.38
C CYS A 96 31.00 -10.01 21.50
N PHE A 97 30.41 -8.86 21.79
CA PHE A 97 31.06 -7.54 21.59
C PHE A 97 31.07 -6.65 22.85
N VAL A 98 30.54 -7.09 23.98
CA VAL A 98 30.45 -6.25 25.20
C VAL A 98 31.79 -5.67 25.64
N GLN A 99 32.89 -6.40 25.43
CA GLN A 99 34.25 -5.96 25.82
C GLN A 99 34.79 -4.84 24.92
N SER A 100 34.23 -4.65 23.74
CA SER A 100 34.69 -3.67 22.74
C SER A 100 33.56 -2.71 22.37
N THR A 101 33.41 -1.62 23.11
CA THR A 101 32.33 -0.64 22.97
C THR A 101 32.11 -0.19 21.51
N TRP A 102 33.19 0.10 20.79
CA TRP A 102 33.07 0.53 19.38
C TRP A 102 32.56 -0.56 18.45
N LEU A 103 33.07 -1.81 18.61
CA LEU A 103 32.57 -2.94 17.79
C LEU A 103 31.09 -3.23 18.09
N TYR A 104 30.72 -3.12 19.38
CA TYR A 104 29.32 -3.27 19.78
C TYR A 104 28.39 -2.28 19.06
N PHE A 105 28.72 -0.98 19.09
CA PHE A 105 27.89 0.03 18.44
C PHE A 105 27.91 -0.05 16.89
N VAL A 106 29.03 -0.42 16.29
CA VAL A 106 29.10 -0.67 14.83
C VAL A 106 28.25 -1.88 14.46
N ALA A 107 28.34 -2.98 15.19
CA ALA A 107 27.51 -4.16 14.96
C ALA A 107 26.02 -3.82 15.11
N LEU A 108 25.65 -3.09 16.16
CA LEU A 108 24.29 -2.60 16.38
C LEU A 108 23.79 -1.76 15.21
N ALA A 109 24.58 -0.78 14.74
CA ALA A 109 24.25 0.07 13.61
C ALA A 109 24.02 -0.73 12.31
N LEU A 110 24.88 -1.71 12.04
CA LEU A 110 24.75 -2.58 10.88
C LEU A 110 23.48 -3.42 10.91
N ILE A 111 23.14 -3.98 12.08
CA ILE A 111 21.92 -4.78 12.23
C ILE A 111 20.66 -3.92 12.15
N VAL A 112 20.64 -2.74 12.76
CA VAL A 112 19.53 -1.78 12.60
C VAL A 112 19.38 -1.37 11.14
N GLY A 113 20.48 -1.10 10.44
CA GLY A 113 20.46 -0.81 9.01
C GLY A 113 19.92 -1.96 8.18
N LEU A 114 20.34 -3.20 8.47
CA LEU A 114 19.81 -4.40 7.81
C LEU A 114 18.32 -4.59 8.10
N ALA A 115 17.88 -4.34 9.32
CA ALA A 115 16.47 -4.40 9.70
C ALA A 115 15.63 -3.35 8.93
N CYS A 116 16.11 -2.11 8.79
CA CYS A 116 15.46 -1.06 8.00
C CYS A 116 15.43 -1.40 6.50
N MET A 117 16.50 -1.99 5.98
CA MET A 117 16.58 -2.45 4.58
C MET A 117 15.58 -3.58 4.31
N THR A 118 15.58 -4.62 5.14
CA THR A 118 14.67 -5.76 5.01
C THR A 118 13.22 -5.36 5.22
N ALA A 119 12.92 -4.46 6.15
CA ALA A 119 11.58 -3.89 6.33
C ALA A 119 11.06 -3.20 5.06
N SER A 120 11.94 -2.53 4.31
CA SER A 120 11.58 -1.87 3.04
C SER A 120 11.34 -2.85 1.88
N LEU A 121 11.96 -4.03 1.91
CA LEU A 121 11.80 -5.08 0.89
C LEU A 121 10.60 -5.99 1.15
N LEU A 122 10.28 -6.21 2.41
CA LEU A 122 9.16 -7.04 2.81
C LEU A 122 7.82 -6.28 2.67
N ARG A 123 6.72 -7.04 2.72
CA ARG A 123 5.36 -6.48 2.60
C ARG A 123 4.52 -6.83 3.81
N LEU A 124 3.49 -6.00 4.04
CA LEU A 124 2.50 -6.21 5.09
C LEU A 124 3.17 -6.37 6.47
N TYR A 125 2.69 -7.29 7.28
CA TYR A 125 3.21 -7.49 8.63
C TYR A 125 4.55 -8.23 8.70
N ARG A 126 5.04 -8.83 7.61
CA ARG A 126 6.45 -9.31 7.54
C ARG A 126 7.45 -8.15 7.61
N ALA A 127 7.14 -7.04 6.93
CA ALA A 127 7.91 -5.80 7.06
C ALA A 127 7.93 -5.30 8.51
N TYR A 128 6.79 -5.40 9.19
CA TYR A 128 6.67 -5.00 10.58
C TYR A 128 7.53 -5.88 11.52
N ALA A 129 7.67 -7.18 11.27
CA ALA A 129 8.57 -8.03 12.06
C ALA A 129 10.04 -7.57 11.94
N ALA A 130 10.50 -7.19 10.74
CA ALA A 130 11.85 -6.66 10.55
C ALA A 130 12.06 -5.33 11.31
N VAL A 131 11.07 -4.43 11.28
CA VAL A 131 11.07 -3.20 12.10
C VAL A 131 11.23 -3.52 13.58
N LEU A 132 10.43 -4.47 14.06
CA LEU A 132 10.45 -4.90 15.46
C LEU A 132 11.80 -5.47 15.88
N THR A 133 12.40 -6.30 15.04
CA THR A 133 13.75 -6.81 15.27
C THR A 133 14.71 -5.64 15.50
N GLY A 134 14.68 -4.61 14.62
CA GLY A 134 15.57 -3.45 14.71
C GLY A 134 15.46 -2.67 16.01
N TYR A 135 14.25 -2.42 16.51
CA TYR A 135 14.12 -1.63 17.73
C TYR A 135 14.10 -2.47 19.03
N THR A 136 13.74 -3.75 18.94
CA THR A 136 13.82 -4.63 20.14
C THR A 136 15.26 -4.84 20.57
N ILE A 137 16.19 -4.96 19.61
CA ILE A 137 17.62 -5.06 19.92
C ILE A 137 18.05 -3.91 20.81
N ILE A 138 17.68 -2.67 20.47
CA ILE A 138 18.08 -1.49 21.22
C ILE A 138 17.44 -1.43 22.60
N ILE A 139 16.16 -1.80 22.73
CA ILE A 139 15.45 -1.79 24.02
C ILE A 139 16.11 -2.77 24.99
N VAL A 140 16.39 -4.00 24.57
CA VAL A 140 17.03 -5.01 25.39
C VAL A 140 18.50 -4.65 25.69
N ALA A 141 19.20 -4.14 24.68
CA ALA A 141 20.60 -3.74 24.83
C ALA A 141 20.78 -2.66 25.90
N PHE A 142 19.93 -1.65 25.91
CA PHE A 142 20.07 -0.53 26.85
C PHE A 142 19.57 -0.81 28.26
N SER A 143 18.55 -1.65 28.41
CA SER A 143 18.13 -2.09 29.74
C SER A 143 19.26 -2.90 30.47
N SER A 144 20.19 -3.43 29.68
CA SER A 144 21.29 -4.29 30.20
C SER A 144 22.68 -3.68 30.01
N PHE A 145 22.81 -2.44 29.54
CA PHE A 145 24.11 -1.87 29.21
C PHE A 145 25.01 -1.70 30.45
N SER A 146 24.44 -1.30 31.59
CA SER A 146 25.16 -1.17 32.88
C SER A 146 25.43 -2.52 33.52
N HIS A 147 24.65 -3.54 33.21
CA HIS A 147 24.72 -4.89 33.77
C HIS A 147 24.58 -5.92 32.63
N PRO A 148 25.65 -6.16 31.85
CA PRO A 148 25.59 -7.05 30.67
C PRO A 148 25.14 -8.48 30.99
N GLU A 149 25.39 -8.94 32.20
CA GLU A 149 24.98 -10.25 32.75
C GLU A 149 23.45 -10.38 32.80
N SER A 150 22.72 -9.28 32.89
CA SER A 150 21.24 -9.26 32.94
C SER A 150 20.55 -9.28 31.57
N VAL A 151 21.31 -9.27 30.44
CA VAL A 151 20.77 -9.16 29.09
C VAL A 151 19.75 -10.24 28.77
N PHE A 152 19.93 -11.47 29.22
CA PHE A 152 18.99 -12.56 29.00
C PHE A 152 17.68 -12.30 29.75
N MET A 153 17.75 -11.86 31.02
CA MET A 153 16.56 -11.52 31.80
C MET A 153 15.80 -10.37 31.19
N SER A 154 16.49 -9.30 30.75
CA SER A 154 15.87 -8.16 30.04
C SER A 154 15.22 -8.58 28.73
N ALA A 155 15.82 -9.54 28.02
CA ALA A 155 15.23 -10.11 26.81
C ALA A 155 13.92 -10.88 27.13
N MET A 156 13.89 -11.66 28.18
CA MET A 156 12.72 -12.41 28.64
C MET A 156 11.60 -11.47 29.13
N MET A 157 11.94 -10.44 29.92
CA MET A 157 10.98 -9.42 30.36
C MET A 157 10.35 -8.71 29.19
N ARG A 158 11.17 -8.30 28.19
CA ARG A 158 10.66 -7.68 26.97
C ARG A 158 9.72 -8.58 26.19
N LEU A 159 10.00 -9.86 26.10
CA LEU A 159 9.13 -10.84 25.45
C LEU A 159 7.81 -10.97 26.21
N SER A 160 7.86 -11.05 27.53
CA SER A 160 6.67 -11.14 28.40
C SER A 160 5.75 -9.92 28.26
N ASP A 161 6.32 -8.70 28.25
CA ASP A 161 5.59 -7.45 27.99
C ASP A 161 4.81 -7.50 26.68
N VAL A 162 5.49 -7.95 25.62
CA VAL A 162 4.89 -8.00 24.28
C VAL A 162 3.82 -9.10 24.21
N VAL A 163 4.05 -10.26 24.78
CA VAL A 163 3.08 -11.38 24.77
C VAL A 163 1.82 -10.99 25.57
N ILE A 164 1.97 -10.42 26.76
CA ILE A 164 0.83 -9.98 27.58
C ILE A 164 0.01 -8.91 26.84
N GLY A 165 0.66 -7.89 26.25
CA GLY A 165 -0.03 -6.87 25.49
C GLY A 165 -0.77 -7.42 24.27
N VAL A 166 -0.15 -8.36 23.55
CA VAL A 166 -0.74 -9.04 22.38
C VAL A 166 -1.93 -9.88 22.77
N VAL A 167 -1.78 -10.76 23.79
CA VAL A 167 -2.83 -11.67 24.25
C VAL A 167 -4.02 -10.88 24.78
N SER A 168 -3.80 -9.88 25.63
CA SER A 168 -4.85 -9.01 26.16
C SER A 168 -5.64 -8.32 25.04
N THR A 169 -4.95 -7.79 24.02
CA THR A 169 -5.61 -7.19 22.87
C THR A 169 -6.41 -8.21 22.08
N ALA A 170 -5.85 -9.39 21.83
CA ALA A 170 -6.52 -10.45 21.08
C ALA A 170 -7.78 -10.93 21.81
N VAL A 171 -7.72 -11.15 23.11
CA VAL A 171 -8.87 -11.59 23.93
C VAL A 171 -10.01 -10.60 23.83
N VAL A 172 -9.76 -9.31 24.06
CA VAL A 172 -10.81 -8.27 24.01
C VAL A 172 -11.39 -8.14 22.61
N PHE A 173 -10.56 -8.10 21.57
CA PHE A 173 -11.04 -7.92 20.20
C PHE A 173 -11.79 -9.14 19.68
N LEU A 174 -11.32 -10.37 19.97
CA LEU A 174 -12.03 -11.60 19.61
C LEU A 174 -13.37 -11.74 20.31
N ALA A 175 -13.44 -11.39 21.61
CA ALA A 175 -14.68 -11.45 22.38
C ALA A 175 -15.73 -10.42 21.96
N THR A 176 -15.28 -9.22 21.50
CA THR A 176 -16.17 -8.10 21.19
C THR A 176 -16.43 -7.88 19.71
N SER A 177 -15.73 -8.60 18.82
CA SER A 177 -15.85 -8.37 17.36
C SER A 177 -17.04 -9.13 16.78
N PRO A 178 -17.93 -8.47 16.04
CA PRO A 178 -18.95 -9.17 15.28
C PRO A 178 -18.29 -9.96 14.13
N ARG A 179 -18.61 -11.25 14.01
CA ARG A 179 -18.17 -12.12 12.90
C ARG A 179 -18.84 -11.70 11.58
N ARG A 180 -18.34 -10.67 10.90
CA ARG A 180 -18.89 -10.23 9.60
C ARG A 180 -17.80 -10.08 8.55
N SER A 181 -17.87 -10.92 7.51
CA SER A 181 -17.03 -10.88 6.30
C SER A 181 -17.47 -9.80 5.26
N GLN A 182 -18.48 -8.99 5.55
CA GLN A 182 -19.11 -8.07 4.61
C GLN A 182 -18.24 -6.95 4.01
N PRO A 183 -17.19 -6.39 4.67
CA PRO A 183 -16.46 -5.26 4.07
C PRO A 183 -15.68 -5.61 2.81
N VAL A 184 -15.27 -6.88 2.63
CA VAL A 184 -14.47 -7.31 1.49
C VAL A 184 -15.30 -7.39 0.21
N HIS A 185 -16.47 -8.00 0.28
CA HIS A 185 -17.37 -8.13 -0.88
C HIS A 185 -17.86 -6.77 -1.37
N GLY A 186 -18.16 -5.85 -0.43
CA GLY A 186 -18.50 -4.47 -0.78
C GLY A 186 -17.34 -3.75 -1.46
N ALA A 187 -16.11 -3.84 -0.91
CA ALA A 187 -14.94 -3.22 -1.49
C ALA A 187 -14.57 -3.77 -2.88
N LEU A 188 -14.74 -5.08 -3.09
CA LEU A 188 -14.56 -5.71 -4.41
C LEU A 188 -15.59 -5.20 -5.42
N ASN A 189 -16.87 -5.10 -5.02
CA ASN A 189 -17.91 -4.55 -5.88
C ASN A 189 -17.67 -3.08 -6.22
N ASP A 190 -17.32 -2.25 -5.23
CA ASP A 190 -17.03 -0.83 -5.42
C ASP A 190 -15.84 -0.60 -6.36
N ALA A 191 -14.82 -1.46 -6.28
CA ALA A 191 -13.68 -1.38 -7.17
C ALA A 191 -14.07 -1.83 -8.60
N PHE A 192 -14.85 -2.91 -8.73
CA PHE A 192 -15.29 -3.41 -10.02
C PHE A 192 -16.24 -2.42 -10.73
N LEU A 193 -17.20 -1.84 -10.00
CA LEU A 193 -18.05 -0.76 -10.53
C LEU A 193 -17.21 0.44 -10.97
N ALA A 194 -16.19 0.82 -10.20
CA ALA A 194 -15.31 1.93 -10.60
C ALA A 194 -14.53 1.62 -11.89
N VAL A 195 -14.11 0.38 -12.11
CA VAL A 195 -13.47 -0.07 -13.35
C VAL A 195 -14.44 0.05 -14.52
N LEU A 196 -15.67 -0.41 -14.37
CA LEU A 196 -16.70 -0.37 -15.40
C LEU A 196 -17.13 1.07 -15.73
N GLU A 197 -17.29 1.92 -14.72
CA GLU A 197 -17.61 3.34 -14.92
C GLU A 197 -16.48 4.08 -15.65
N HIS A 198 -15.22 3.77 -15.32
CA HIS A 198 -14.07 4.32 -16.04
C HIS A 198 -14.04 3.83 -17.49
N ALA A 199 -14.25 2.54 -17.74
CA ALA A 199 -14.33 1.96 -19.07
C ALA A 199 -15.43 2.61 -19.90
N LYS A 200 -16.63 2.74 -19.34
CA LYS A 200 -17.76 3.42 -19.98
C LYS A 200 -17.43 4.87 -20.31
N SER A 201 -16.85 5.62 -19.37
CA SER A 201 -16.47 7.02 -19.57
C SER A 201 -15.45 7.18 -20.67
N PHE A 202 -14.49 6.27 -20.78
CA PHE A 202 -13.50 6.23 -21.86
C PHE A 202 -14.18 6.05 -23.23
N HIS A 203 -15.00 5.00 -23.38
CA HIS A 203 -15.71 4.76 -24.66
C HIS A 203 -16.71 5.87 -25.02
N SER A 204 -17.40 6.44 -24.05
CA SER A 204 -18.30 7.58 -24.30
C SER A 204 -17.54 8.84 -24.73
N SER A 205 -16.33 9.06 -24.22
CA SER A 205 -15.49 10.17 -24.66
C SER A 205 -15.04 10.00 -26.11
N LEU A 206 -14.74 8.77 -26.54
CA LEU A 206 -14.40 8.47 -27.94
C LEU A 206 -15.60 8.70 -28.90
N THR A 207 -16.82 8.42 -28.46
CA THR A 207 -18.03 8.67 -29.26
C THR A 207 -18.40 10.15 -29.31
N ALA A 208 -17.99 10.96 -28.35
CA ALA A 208 -18.27 12.39 -28.29
C ALA A 208 -17.32 13.23 -29.17
N LEU A 209 -16.21 12.65 -29.61
CA LEU A 209 -15.28 13.28 -30.54
C LEU A 209 -15.91 13.21 -31.93
N SER A 210 -16.62 14.29 -32.36
CA SER A 210 -17.26 14.35 -33.67
C SER A 210 -16.25 14.57 -34.79
N VAL A 211 -16.63 14.17 -36.01
CA VAL A 211 -15.80 14.20 -37.24
C VAL A 211 -15.35 15.63 -37.64
N ASP A 212 -16.01 16.65 -37.11
CA ASP A 212 -15.83 18.06 -37.50
C ASP A 212 -14.85 18.85 -36.60
N ASP A 213 -14.32 18.22 -35.53
CA ASP A 213 -13.47 18.92 -34.59
C ASP A 213 -12.00 18.55 -34.86
N ASP A 214 -11.24 19.52 -35.44
CA ASP A 214 -9.79 19.47 -35.64
C ASP A 214 -9.02 19.54 -34.28
N SER A 215 -9.74 19.25 -33.19
CA SER A 215 -9.23 19.20 -31.85
C SER A 215 -8.21 18.06 -31.74
N ASP A 216 -7.06 18.42 -31.24
CA ASP A 216 -5.88 17.56 -31.06
C ASP A 216 -6.25 16.31 -30.23
N PHE A 217 -6.55 15.20 -30.91
CA PHE A 217 -6.87 13.87 -30.32
C PHE A 217 -5.78 13.35 -29.35
N ARG A 218 -4.68 14.11 -29.20
CA ARG A 218 -3.49 13.70 -28.45
C ARG A 218 -3.65 13.75 -26.92
N THR A 219 -4.70 14.40 -26.42
CA THR A 219 -4.87 14.55 -24.97
C THR A 219 -6.21 14.00 -24.51
N LEU A 220 -6.17 12.90 -23.74
CA LEU A 220 -7.34 12.45 -22.99
C LEU A 220 -7.82 13.56 -22.05
N PRO A 221 -9.14 13.74 -21.89
CA PRO A 221 -9.66 14.66 -20.87
C PRO A 221 -9.03 14.42 -19.52
N VAL A 222 -8.58 15.47 -18.85
CA VAL A 222 -7.92 15.41 -17.53
C VAL A 222 -8.76 14.60 -16.52
N ALA A 223 -10.10 14.68 -16.67
CA ALA A 223 -11.04 13.93 -15.85
C ALA A 223 -10.88 12.40 -15.97
N LEU A 224 -10.59 11.89 -17.18
CA LEU A 224 -10.35 10.45 -17.39
C LEU A 224 -9.04 10.00 -16.76
N TYR A 225 -8.02 10.86 -16.83
CA TYR A 225 -6.75 10.58 -16.17
C TYR A 225 -6.89 10.49 -14.66
N ASP A 226 -7.52 11.47 -14.04
CA ASP A 226 -7.76 11.49 -12.59
C ASP A 226 -8.64 10.31 -12.15
N SER A 227 -9.66 9.96 -12.94
CA SER A 227 -10.49 8.77 -12.73
C SER A 227 -9.66 7.48 -12.77
N ARG A 228 -8.79 7.30 -13.77
CA ARG A 228 -7.91 6.13 -13.90
C ARG A 228 -7.01 5.96 -12.69
N GLN A 229 -6.42 7.05 -12.22
CA GLN A 229 -5.55 7.03 -11.04
C GLN A 229 -6.33 6.68 -9.76
N ALA A 230 -7.54 7.23 -9.60
CA ALA A 230 -8.42 6.94 -8.48
C ALA A 230 -8.85 5.46 -8.45
N VAL A 231 -9.20 4.90 -9.61
CA VAL A 231 -9.56 3.48 -9.74
C VAL A 231 -8.37 2.57 -9.43
N LEU A 232 -7.18 2.87 -9.97
CA LEU A 232 -5.97 2.12 -9.66
C LEU A 232 -5.67 2.11 -8.16
N LYS A 233 -5.86 3.24 -7.49
CA LYS A 233 -5.70 3.33 -6.03
C LYS A 233 -6.71 2.46 -5.28
N LYS A 234 -7.97 2.41 -5.70
CA LYS A 234 -8.99 1.52 -5.12
C LYS A 234 -8.60 0.05 -5.30
N ILE A 235 -8.19 -0.34 -6.50
CA ILE A 235 -7.78 -1.72 -6.82
C ILE A 235 -6.57 -2.14 -5.98
N THR A 236 -5.56 -1.29 -5.86
CA THR A 236 -4.35 -1.61 -5.10
C THR A 236 -4.59 -1.73 -3.59
N ALA A 237 -5.60 -1.05 -3.07
CA ALA A 237 -6.01 -1.17 -1.68
C ALA A 237 -6.71 -2.51 -1.36
N LEU A 238 -7.20 -3.25 -2.37
CA LEU A 238 -7.86 -4.54 -2.18
C LEU A 238 -6.88 -5.66 -1.79
N THR A 239 -5.65 -5.63 -2.30
CA THR A 239 -4.67 -6.72 -2.03
C THR A 239 -4.40 -6.92 -0.53
N PRO A 240 -4.04 -5.90 0.26
CA PRO A 240 -3.88 -6.06 1.70
C PRO A 240 -5.20 -6.39 2.40
N LEU A 241 -6.32 -5.84 1.95
CA LEU A 241 -7.64 -6.11 2.51
C LEU A 241 -8.01 -7.60 2.38
N LEU A 242 -7.77 -8.20 1.21
CA LEU A 242 -8.00 -9.62 0.95
C LEU A 242 -7.11 -10.52 1.83
N GLU A 243 -5.84 -10.18 2.00
CA GLU A 243 -4.93 -10.98 2.82
C GLU A 243 -5.30 -10.94 4.31
N TYR A 244 -5.76 -9.79 4.81
CA TYR A 244 -6.22 -9.67 6.19
C TYR A 244 -7.56 -10.39 6.41
N ALA A 245 -8.47 -10.29 5.46
CA ALA A 245 -9.76 -10.96 5.54
C ALA A 245 -9.63 -12.49 5.43
N ALA A 246 -8.70 -12.98 4.62
CA ALA A 246 -8.40 -14.41 4.53
C ALA A 246 -7.83 -15.01 5.83
N SER A 247 -7.23 -14.18 6.68
CA SER A 247 -6.77 -14.61 8.01
C SER A 247 -7.92 -14.74 9.02
N ASP A 248 -9.08 -14.14 8.73
CA ASP A 248 -10.23 -14.07 9.64
C ASP A 248 -11.40 -14.97 9.18
N ASN A 249 -11.53 -15.19 7.87
CA ASN A 249 -12.63 -15.94 7.29
C ASN A 249 -12.13 -17.09 6.40
N PRO A 250 -12.44 -18.36 6.74
CA PRO A 250 -12.09 -19.53 5.94
C PRO A 250 -12.62 -19.44 4.50
N GLU A 251 -13.85 -18.95 4.30
CA GLU A 251 -14.45 -18.81 2.98
C GLU A 251 -13.63 -17.89 2.07
N ILE A 252 -13.18 -16.74 2.59
CA ILE A 252 -12.32 -15.82 1.85
C ILE A 252 -10.94 -16.45 1.61
N LYS A 253 -10.43 -17.24 2.55
CA LYS A 253 -9.15 -17.93 2.39
C LYS A 253 -9.19 -18.94 1.27
N ASP A 254 -10.27 -19.71 1.16
CA ASP A 254 -10.45 -20.73 0.12
C ASP A 254 -10.57 -20.13 -1.27
N HIS A 255 -11.14 -18.91 -1.39
CA HIS A 255 -11.28 -18.18 -2.65
C HIS A 255 -10.24 -17.08 -2.87
N LEU A 256 -9.23 -16.97 -2.02
CA LEU A 256 -8.24 -15.90 -2.05
C LEU A 256 -7.51 -15.80 -3.40
N SER A 257 -7.20 -16.94 -4.03
CA SER A 257 -6.53 -16.98 -5.33
C SER A 257 -7.41 -16.38 -6.43
N SER A 258 -8.69 -16.72 -6.47
CA SER A 258 -9.66 -16.20 -7.44
C SER A 258 -9.87 -14.69 -7.27
N TYR A 259 -10.04 -14.21 -6.03
CA TYR A 259 -10.16 -12.78 -5.76
C TYR A 259 -8.90 -11.99 -6.12
N LYS A 260 -7.70 -12.54 -5.86
CA LYS A 260 -6.44 -11.90 -6.30
C LYS A 260 -6.34 -11.86 -7.83
N MET A 261 -6.84 -12.88 -8.51
CA MET A 261 -6.85 -12.93 -9.97
C MET A 261 -7.82 -11.91 -10.54
N ALA A 262 -9.04 -11.79 -9.99
CA ALA A 262 -10.00 -10.74 -10.34
C ALA A 262 -9.40 -9.33 -10.15
N VAL A 263 -8.72 -9.07 -9.02
CA VAL A 263 -8.06 -7.78 -8.76
C VAL A 263 -6.96 -7.49 -9.79
N ASN A 264 -6.16 -8.49 -10.18
CA ASN A 264 -5.14 -8.32 -11.22
C ASN A 264 -5.76 -8.06 -12.60
N GLN A 265 -6.86 -8.73 -12.94
CA GLN A 265 -7.57 -8.49 -14.18
C GLN A 265 -8.24 -7.11 -14.21
N MET A 266 -8.86 -6.66 -13.11
CA MET A 266 -9.37 -5.29 -12.98
C MET A 266 -8.29 -4.24 -13.25
N ALA A 267 -7.11 -4.43 -12.68
CA ALA A 267 -5.99 -3.53 -12.91
C ALA A 267 -5.45 -3.64 -14.35
N GLY A 268 -5.53 -4.81 -14.97
CA GLY A 268 -5.19 -5.04 -16.37
C GLY A 268 -6.11 -4.33 -17.34
N VAL A 269 -7.41 -4.33 -17.05
CA VAL A 269 -8.40 -3.54 -17.80
C VAL A 269 -8.02 -2.06 -17.77
N ILE A 270 -7.75 -1.51 -16.58
CA ILE A 270 -7.34 -0.10 -16.43
C ILE A 270 -6.02 0.22 -17.15
N ALA A 271 -5.07 -0.72 -17.17
CA ALA A 271 -3.81 -0.55 -17.88
C ALA A 271 -3.99 -0.60 -19.41
N GLY A 272 -5.00 -1.32 -19.91
CA GLY A 272 -5.30 -1.42 -21.33
C GLY A 272 -5.92 -0.15 -21.94
N TYR A 273 -6.50 0.73 -21.13
CA TYR A 273 -7.09 2.00 -21.60
C TYR A 273 -5.99 3.06 -21.76
N HIS A 274 -5.46 3.19 -22.98
CA HIS A 274 -4.41 4.14 -23.29
C HIS A 274 -4.85 5.20 -24.33
N PRO A 275 -4.35 6.45 -24.26
CA PRO A 275 -4.70 7.54 -25.18
C PRO A 275 -4.34 7.30 -26.65
N HIS A 276 -3.54 6.29 -26.96
CA HIS A 276 -3.13 6.00 -28.34
C HIS A 276 -4.25 5.57 -29.27
N TRP A 277 -5.43 5.30 -28.73
CA TRP A 277 -6.62 5.02 -29.53
C TRP A 277 -7.15 6.24 -30.27
N SER A 278 -6.85 7.44 -29.77
CA SER A 278 -7.33 8.70 -30.32
C SER A 278 -6.53 9.21 -31.53
N ASN A 279 -5.34 8.63 -31.79
CA ASN A 279 -4.44 9.14 -32.84
C ASN A 279 -4.56 8.37 -34.18
N LEU A 280 -5.60 7.58 -34.35
CA LEU A 280 -5.87 6.93 -35.62
C LEU A 280 -6.40 8.00 -36.60
N HIS A 281 -5.59 8.36 -37.60
CA HIS A 281 -5.98 9.29 -38.63
C HIS A 281 -7.32 8.88 -39.24
N GLN A 282 -8.33 9.77 -39.20
CA GLN A 282 -9.67 9.65 -39.74
C GLN A 282 -10.45 8.40 -39.26
N PRO A 283 -11.07 8.45 -38.09
CA PRO A 283 -11.92 7.36 -37.64
C PRO A 283 -13.15 7.24 -38.57
N HIS A 284 -13.34 6.06 -39.14
CA HIS A 284 -14.46 5.72 -39.97
C HIS A 284 -15.75 5.61 -39.12
N ALA A 285 -16.94 5.77 -39.71
CA ALA A 285 -18.23 5.67 -39.02
C ALA A 285 -18.35 4.41 -38.13
N ARG A 286 -17.79 3.28 -38.56
CA ARG A 286 -17.77 2.01 -37.85
C ARG A 286 -17.01 2.07 -36.53
N PHE A 287 -15.95 2.88 -36.43
CA PHE A 287 -15.22 3.09 -35.15
C PHE A 287 -16.17 3.66 -34.08
N TYR A 288 -16.97 4.68 -34.43
CA TYR A 288 -17.91 5.28 -33.49
C TYR A 288 -19.06 4.34 -33.12
N GLU A 289 -19.54 3.54 -34.07
CA GLU A 289 -20.58 2.52 -33.82
C GLU A 289 -20.12 1.48 -32.79
N ILE A 290 -18.90 0.95 -32.93
CA ILE A 290 -18.29 -0.04 -31.99
C ILE A 290 -18.23 0.56 -30.59
N HIS A 291 -17.74 1.79 -30.43
CA HIS A 291 -17.62 2.43 -29.12
C HIS A 291 -18.98 2.83 -28.53
N ALA A 292 -19.96 3.25 -29.35
CA ALA A 292 -21.32 3.50 -28.89
C ALA A 292 -22.02 2.22 -28.43
N TYR A 293 -21.83 1.12 -29.15
CA TYR A 293 -22.31 -0.20 -28.76
C TYR A 293 -21.70 -0.63 -27.40
N THR A 294 -20.39 -0.53 -27.27
CA THR A 294 -19.67 -0.85 -26.04
C THR A 294 -20.15 -0.02 -24.86
N THR A 295 -20.41 1.27 -25.06
CA THR A 295 -20.91 2.17 -24.01
C THR A 295 -22.28 1.72 -23.51
N ARG A 296 -23.20 1.34 -24.42
CA ARG A 296 -24.54 0.83 -24.08
C ARG A 296 -24.44 -0.49 -23.31
N MET A 297 -23.60 -1.39 -23.78
CA MET A 297 -23.40 -2.68 -23.16
C MET A 297 -22.81 -2.55 -21.76
N LEU A 298 -21.76 -1.74 -21.57
CA LEU A 298 -21.19 -1.48 -20.26
C LEU A 298 -22.21 -0.86 -19.30
N LYS A 299 -23.12 -0.02 -19.79
CA LYS A 299 -24.23 0.52 -18.98
C LYS A 299 -25.12 -0.61 -18.45
N ASN A 300 -25.51 -1.54 -19.30
CA ASN A 300 -26.37 -2.68 -18.91
C ASN A 300 -25.65 -3.56 -17.86
N VAL A 301 -24.36 -3.83 -18.04
CA VAL A 301 -23.53 -4.57 -17.07
C VAL A 301 -23.44 -3.83 -15.74
N ILE A 302 -23.21 -2.51 -15.75
CA ILE A 302 -23.19 -1.67 -14.53
C ILE A 302 -24.52 -1.75 -13.79
N ASP A 303 -25.64 -1.61 -14.51
CA ASP A 303 -26.98 -1.65 -13.91
C ASP A 303 -27.27 -3.05 -13.31
N GLY A 304 -26.80 -4.12 -13.95
CA GLY A 304 -26.84 -5.48 -13.40
C GLY A 304 -26.06 -5.65 -12.09
N ILE A 305 -24.82 -5.13 -12.04
CA ILE A 305 -23.94 -5.25 -10.88
C ILE A 305 -24.38 -4.37 -9.70
N LYS A 306 -25.09 -3.29 -9.95
CA LYS A 306 -25.70 -2.47 -8.89
C LYS A 306 -26.76 -3.21 -8.06
N ASN A 307 -27.31 -4.27 -8.58
CA ASN A 307 -28.21 -5.13 -7.82
C ASN A 307 -27.40 -5.91 -6.75
N PRO A 308 -27.70 -5.80 -5.45
CA PRO A 308 -26.93 -6.48 -4.39
C PRO A 308 -26.85 -8.01 -4.52
N SER A 309 -27.83 -8.62 -5.20
CA SER A 309 -27.92 -10.08 -5.38
C SER A 309 -27.22 -10.63 -6.62
N TRP A 310 -26.57 -9.80 -7.45
CA TRP A 310 -25.99 -10.22 -8.73
C TRP A 310 -24.99 -11.39 -8.61
N ARG A 311 -24.31 -11.51 -7.49
CA ARG A 311 -23.38 -12.62 -7.24
C ARG A 311 -24.04 -13.97 -7.06
N ASN A 312 -25.30 -13.98 -6.68
CA ASN A 312 -26.07 -15.22 -6.50
C ASN A 312 -26.58 -15.75 -7.85
N ASP A 313 -26.82 -14.85 -8.81
CA ASP A 313 -27.24 -15.18 -10.17
C ASP A 313 -26.47 -14.31 -11.19
N PRO A 314 -25.23 -14.68 -11.53
CA PRO A 314 -24.41 -13.96 -12.49
C PRO A 314 -24.75 -14.29 -13.95
N GLU A 315 -25.59 -15.32 -14.20
CA GLU A 315 -25.82 -15.86 -15.54
C GLU A 315 -26.40 -14.81 -16.50
N SER A 316 -27.26 -13.93 -16.01
CA SER A 316 -27.85 -12.86 -16.83
C SER A 316 -26.78 -11.88 -17.36
N ILE A 317 -25.78 -11.55 -16.53
CA ILE A 317 -24.69 -10.65 -16.89
C ILE A 317 -23.71 -11.38 -17.82
N LEU A 318 -23.39 -12.64 -17.53
CA LEU A 318 -22.51 -13.45 -18.37
C LEU A 318 -23.11 -13.65 -19.77
N LYS A 319 -24.40 -13.97 -19.88
CA LYS A 319 -25.09 -14.07 -21.17
C LYS A 319 -25.06 -12.74 -21.96
N ALA A 320 -25.23 -11.61 -21.29
CA ALA A 320 -25.13 -10.30 -21.94
C ALA A 320 -23.71 -10.05 -22.48
N LEU A 321 -22.66 -10.46 -21.74
CA LEU A 321 -21.28 -10.36 -22.21
C LEU A 321 -20.99 -11.29 -23.39
N ASP A 322 -21.49 -12.54 -23.36
CA ASP A 322 -21.33 -13.51 -24.45
C ASP A 322 -22.04 -13.04 -25.73
N GLN A 323 -23.24 -12.49 -25.60
CA GLN A 323 -23.94 -11.86 -26.73
C GLN A 323 -23.17 -10.67 -27.29
N GLY A 324 -22.53 -9.89 -26.42
CA GLY A 324 -21.66 -8.79 -26.82
C GLY A 324 -20.45 -9.26 -27.63
N ILE A 325 -19.79 -10.32 -27.19
CA ILE A 325 -18.66 -10.93 -27.91
C ILE A 325 -19.10 -11.45 -29.29
N GLN A 326 -20.20 -12.20 -29.36
CA GLN A 326 -20.75 -12.67 -30.62
C GLN A 326 -21.14 -11.53 -31.60
N SER A 327 -21.64 -10.42 -31.06
CA SER A 327 -21.94 -9.25 -31.90
C SER A 327 -20.67 -8.62 -32.48
N LEU A 328 -19.54 -8.66 -31.75
CA LEU A 328 -18.25 -8.16 -32.23
C LEU A 328 -17.67 -9.07 -33.32
N GLU A 329 -17.83 -10.38 -33.25
CA GLU A 329 -17.44 -11.33 -34.30
C GLU A 329 -18.19 -11.02 -35.64
N LEU A 330 -19.43 -10.58 -35.55
CA LEU A 330 -20.19 -10.15 -36.74
C LEU A 330 -19.61 -8.87 -37.36
N PHE A 331 -19.15 -7.91 -36.51
CA PHE A 331 -18.44 -6.72 -37.01
C PHE A 331 -17.10 -7.09 -37.65
N GLU A 332 -16.40 -8.08 -37.15
CA GLU A 332 -15.09 -8.54 -37.69
C GLU A 332 -15.26 -9.23 -39.06
N ALA A 333 -16.36 -9.93 -39.27
CA ALA A 333 -16.65 -10.61 -40.52
C ALA A 333 -16.92 -9.67 -41.72
N GLU A 334 -17.12 -8.37 -41.49
CA GLU A 334 -17.30 -7.38 -42.57
C GLU A 334 -15.96 -7.12 -43.30
N GLU A 335 -15.93 -7.31 -44.61
CA GLU A 335 -14.70 -7.22 -45.45
C GLU A 335 -14.06 -5.82 -45.52
N MET A 336 -14.77 -4.76 -45.12
CA MET A 336 -14.39 -3.35 -45.29
C MET A 336 -13.90 -2.64 -44.00
N LEU A 337 -13.42 -3.39 -43.00
CA LEU A 337 -12.89 -2.77 -41.78
C LEU A 337 -11.52 -2.15 -42.02
N THR A 338 -11.36 -0.88 -41.63
CA THR A 338 -10.04 -0.25 -41.51
C THR A 338 -9.21 -0.93 -40.38
N ALA A 339 -7.89 -0.87 -40.48
CA ALA A 339 -6.98 -1.41 -39.43
C ALA A 339 -7.33 -0.83 -38.05
N ALA A 340 -7.78 0.42 -37.98
CA ALA A 340 -8.24 1.10 -36.77
C ALA A 340 -9.52 0.48 -36.19
N SER A 341 -10.52 0.21 -37.02
CA SER A 341 -11.76 -0.42 -36.61
C SER A 341 -11.55 -1.85 -36.14
N LEU A 342 -10.70 -2.61 -36.85
CA LEU A 342 -10.31 -3.97 -36.48
C LEU A 342 -9.59 -3.98 -35.13
N ALA A 343 -8.64 -3.08 -34.91
CA ALA A 343 -7.95 -2.92 -33.63
C ALA A 343 -8.96 -2.59 -32.50
N SER A 344 -9.98 -1.77 -32.77
CA SER A 344 -11.02 -1.44 -31.80
C SER A 344 -11.89 -2.65 -31.46
N VAL A 345 -12.28 -3.46 -32.45
CA VAL A 345 -13.04 -4.72 -32.23
C VAL A 345 -12.25 -5.63 -31.30
N HIS A 346 -11.00 -5.95 -31.62
CA HIS A 346 -10.15 -6.83 -30.80
C HIS A 346 -9.95 -6.32 -29.38
N ASN A 347 -9.79 -5.01 -29.21
CA ASN A 347 -9.59 -4.45 -27.89
C ASN A 347 -10.88 -4.47 -27.06
N VAL A 348 -12.05 -4.24 -27.67
CA VAL A 348 -13.34 -4.37 -26.99
C VAL A 348 -13.62 -5.84 -26.65
N GLU A 349 -13.34 -6.75 -27.56
CA GLU A 349 -13.43 -8.20 -27.31
C GLU A 349 -12.57 -8.61 -26.10
N ASN A 350 -11.30 -8.22 -26.09
CA ASN A 350 -10.39 -8.45 -24.95
C ASN A 350 -10.92 -7.85 -23.64
N LEU A 351 -11.56 -6.69 -23.70
CA LEU A 351 -12.23 -6.09 -22.55
C LEU A 351 -13.37 -6.98 -22.06
N LEU A 352 -14.27 -7.40 -22.95
CA LEU A 352 -15.44 -8.21 -22.58
C LEU A 352 -15.02 -9.57 -22.01
N LEU A 353 -14.01 -10.20 -22.60
CA LEU A 353 -13.40 -11.43 -22.08
C LEU A 353 -12.78 -11.22 -20.70
N ALA A 354 -12.10 -10.09 -20.47
CA ALA A 354 -11.56 -9.77 -19.17
C ALA A 354 -12.66 -9.52 -18.11
N LEU A 355 -13.74 -8.82 -18.48
CA LEU A 355 -14.89 -8.60 -17.60
C LEU A 355 -15.60 -9.91 -17.26
N ARG A 356 -15.79 -10.79 -18.24
CA ARG A 356 -16.33 -12.14 -18.03
C ARG A 356 -15.50 -12.91 -17.01
N ARG A 357 -14.18 -12.96 -17.18
CA ARG A 357 -13.26 -13.63 -16.25
C ARG A 357 -13.30 -13.02 -14.85
N ILE A 358 -13.40 -11.69 -14.73
CA ILE A 358 -13.55 -11.02 -13.43
C ILE A 358 -14.82 -11.49 -12.73
N ILE A 359 -15.95 -11.56 -13.44
CA ILE A 359 -17.24 -12.02 -12.89
C ILE A 359 -17.13 -13.48 -12.46
N GLU A 360 -16.57 -14.35 -13.30
CA GLU A 360 -16.33 -15.76 -12.96
C GLU A 360 -15.46 -15.89 -11.70
N ASP A 361 -14.35 -15.16 -11.61
CA ASP A 361 -13.44 -15.17 -10.46
C ASP A 361 -14.08 -14.62 -9.17
N LEU A 362 -15.06 -13.72 -9.29
CA LEU A 362 -15.79 -13.17 -8.15
C LEU A 362 -16.96 -14.05 -7.68
N THR A 363 -17.45 -14.95 -8.53
CA THR A 363 -18.65 -15.76 -8.29
C THR A 363 -18.39 -17.25 -8.18
N GLU A 364 -17.33 -17.77 -8.82
CA GLU A 364 -17.03 -19.19 -8.80
C GLU A 364 -16.45 -19.66 -7.46
N LYS A 365 -17.02 -20.76 -6.96
CA LYS A 365 -16.55 -21.47 -5.74
C LYS A 365 -15.37 -22.41 -5.99
N LYS A 366 -14.71 -22.33 -7.15
CA LYS A 366 -13.59 -23.23 -7.50
C LYS A 366 -12.25 -22.64 -7.07
N ASN A 367 -11.47 -23.46 -6.36
CA ASN A 367 -10.06 -23.17 -6.08
C ASN A 367 -9.25 -23.19 -7.38
N ARG A 368 -8.88 -22.04 -7.91
CA ARG A 368 -7.91 -21.95 -9.00
C ARG A 368 -6.49 -22.06 -8.44
N VAL A 369 -5.59 -22.63 -9.26
CA VAL A 369 -4.17 -22.71 -8.92
C VAL A 369 -3.65 -21.31 -8.58
N PRO A 370 -3.04 -21.08 -7.40
CA PRO A 370 -2.61 -19.78 -6.98
C PRO A 370 -1.55 -19.23 -7.94
N MET A 371 -1.85 -18.15 -8.64
CA MET A 371 -0.92 -17.46 -9.49
C MET A 371 0.15 -16.77 -8.64
N ARG A 372 1.40 -17.16 -8.81
CA ARG A 372 2.55 -16.54 -8.13
C ARG A 372 2.94 -15.26 -8.84
N VAL A 373 2.43 -14.14 -8.36
CA VAL A 373 2.90 -12.82 -8.78
C VAL A 373 4.12 -12.46 -7.94
N SER A 374 5.26 -12.22 -8.61
CA SER A 374 6.51 -11.91 -7.94
C SER A 374 6.48 -10.48 -7.36
N PRO A 375 6.78 -10.27 -6.06
CA PRO A 375 6.80 -8.95 -5.50
C PRO A 375 7.91 -8.10 -6.11
N TYR A 376 7.58 -6.88 -6.54
CA TYR A 376 8.61 -5.93 -6.97
C TYR A 376 9.40 -5.42 -5.76
N LEU A 377 10.71 -5.64 -5.78
CA LEU A 377 11.64 -5.23 -4.72
C LEU A 377 12.26 -3.86 -5.06
N GLU A 378 11.98 -2.86 -4.21
CA GLU A 378 12.51 -1.50 -4.38
C GLU A 378 13.92 -1.36 -3.76
N TRP A 379 14.93 -2.00 -4.36
CA TRP A 379 16.30 -1.98 -3.86
C TRP A 379 16.87 -0.58 -3.58
N PRO A 380 16.68 0.45 -4.45
CA PRO A 380 17.22 1.79 -4.16
C PRO A 380 16.61 2.42 -2.90
N THR A 381 15.31 2.23 -2.69
CA THR A 381 14.62 2.69 -1.47
C THR A 381 15.11 1.92 -0.24
N ALA A 382 15.26 0.61 -0.36
CA ALA A 382 15.71 -0.26 0.73
C ALA A 382 17.14 0.06 1.18
N LEU A 383 18.08 0.20 0.24
CA LEU A 383 19.47 0.58 0.55
C LEU A 383 19.54 1.95 1.21
N ARG A 384 18.76 2.93 0.75
CA ARG A 384 18.69 4.26 1.36
C ARG A 384 18.14 4.21 2.79
N ASN A 385 17.12 3.40 3.03
CA ASN A 385 16.56 3.23 4.38
C ASN A 385 17.53 2.47 5.31
N GLY A 386 18.24 1.48 4.78
CA GLY A 386 19.33 0.82 5.51
C GLY A 386 20.45 1.78 5.90
N ALA A 387 20.93 2.59 4.93
CA ALA A 387 21.95 3.61 5.19
C ALA A 387 21.50 4.66 6.22
N ARG A 388 20.21 5.05 6.21
CA ARG A 388 19.63 5.91 7.25
C ARG A 388 19.68 5.27 8.62
N GLY A 389 19.29 3.99 8.71
CA GLY A 389 19.34 3.23 9.96
C GLY A 389 20.75 3.19 10.54
N ILE A 390 21.76 2.94 9.70
CA ILE A 390 23.18 2.96 10.10
C ILE A 390 23.58 4.36 10.57
N LEU A 391 23.36 5.36 9.72
CA LEU A 391 23.79 6.75 9.99
C LEU A 391 23.17 7.28 11.29
N ILE A 392 21.86 7.10 11.47
CA ILE A 392 21.17 7.62 12.65
C ILE A 392 21.62 6.94 13.94
N THR A 393 21.91 5.64 13.88
CA THR A 393 22.45 4.89 15.03
C THR A 393 23.84 5.38 15.39
N LEU A 394 24.73 5.52 14.40
CA LEU A 394 26.10 6.01 14.63
C LEU A 394 26.13 7.46 15.13
N LEU A 395 25.30 8.36 14.57
CA LEU A 395 25.21 9.75 15.03
C LEU A 395 24.69 9.83 16.47
N ALA A 396 23.65 9.08 16.81
CA ALA A 396 23.12 9.04 18.17
C ALA A 396 24.14 8.45 19.15
N THR A 397 24.86 7.40 18.75
CA THR A 397 25.97 6.83 19.54
C THR A 397 27.07 7.86 19.74
N PHE A 398 27.49 8.58 18.71
CA PHE A 398 28.52 9.61 18.77
C PHE A 398 28.14 10.74 19.73
N ILE A 399 26.89 11.24 19.62
CA ILE A 399 26.38 12.29 20.52
C ILE A 399 26.41 11.79 21.96
N TRP A 400 25.90 10.60 22.22
CA TRP A 400 25.93 10.02 23.58
C TRP A 400 27.33 9.82 24.13
N TYR A 401 28.22 9.28 23.30
CA TYR A 401 29.62 9.04 23.70
C TYR A 401 30.37 10.34 24.07
N VAL A 402 30.23 11.39 23.23
CA VAL A 402 30.93 12.68 23.47
C VAL A 402 30.34 13.43 24.65
N THR A 403 29.01 13.38 24.84
CA THR A 403 28.36 14.10 25.94
C THR A 403 28.37 13.35 27.26
N ALA A 404 28.65 12.05 27.23
CA ALA A 404 28.51 11.14 28.37
C ALA A 404 27.17 11.28 29.12
N TRP A 405 26.11 11.65 28.38
CA TRP A 405 24.80 11.97 28.93
C TRP A 405 24.11 10.72 29.50
N PRO A 406 23.68 10.71 30.78
CA PRO A 406 23.06 9.54 31.39
C PRO A 406 21.80 9.07 30.64
N ASN A 407 21.04 9.99 30.05
CA ASN A 407 19.82 9.68 29.31
C ASN A 407 20.06 9.50 27.79
N GLY A 408 21.31 9.44 27.33
CA GLY A 408 21.69 9.10 25.96
C GLY A 408 21.02 7.82 25.41
N PRO A 409 20.94 6.73 26.23
CA PRO A 409 20.20 5.52 25.84
C PRO A 409 18.76 5.75 25.46
N MET A 410 18.01 6.62 26.16
CA MET A 410 16.64 6.95 25.84
C MET A 410 16.53 7.70 24.50
N MET A 411 17.45 8.62 24.21
CA MET A 411 17.55 9.28 22.90
C MET A 411 17.77 8.26 21.78
N MET A 412 18.69 7.32 21.95
CA MET A 412 18.96 6.28 20.96
C MET A 412 17.77 5.35 20.76
N MET A 413 17.10 4.95 21.83
CA MET A 413 15.90 4.11 21.76
C MET A 413 14.79 4.79 20.94
N TYR A 414 14.53 6.07 21.19
CA TYR A 414 13.59 6.85 20.40
C TYR A 414 13.95 6.87 18.92
N VAL A 415 15.17 7.28 18.61
CA VAL A 415 15.65 7.49 17.25
C VAL A 415 15.61 6.21 16.43
N ILE A 416 16.07 5.09 16.98
CA ILE A 416 16.14 3.80 16.30
C ILE A 416 14.73 3.22 16.13
N ALA A 417 13.87 3.29 17.14
CA ALA A 417 12.49 2.84 17.03
C ALA A 417 11.72 3.64 15.96
N ALA A 418 11.83 4.97 16.00
CA ALA A 418 11.17 5.84 15.03
C ALA A 418 11.73 5.63 13.61
N SER A 419 13.04 5.55 13.41
CA SER A 419 13.64 5.34 12.09
C SER A 419 13.26 3.99 11.49
N SER A 420 13.23 2.94 12.30
CA SER A 420 12.80 1.61 11.87
C SER A 420 11.34 1.59 11.43
N LEU A 421 10.43 2.21 12.18
CA LEU A 421 9.02 2.35 11.82
C LEU A 421 8.84 3.16 10.53
N LEU A 422 9.56 4.26 10.39
CA LEU A 422 9.47 5.14 9.22
C LEU A 422 10.07 4.52 7.95
N SER A 423 10.88 3.48 8.05
CA SER A 423 11.43 2.76 6.89
C SER A 423 10.36 2.09 6.02
N THR A 424 9.17 1.81 6.58
CA THR A 424 8.03 1.24 5.87
C THR A 424 7.08 2.28 5.28
N VAL A 425 7.24 3.56 5.63
CA VAL A 425 6.34 4.64 5.22
C VAL A 425 6.81 5.29 3.91
N PRO A 426 5.95 5.42 2.90
CA PRO A 426 6.34 5.95 1.59
C PRO A 426 6.88 7.38 1.62
N SER A 427 6.33 8.26 2.47
CA SER A 427 6.77 9.66 2.63
C SER A 427 7.49 9.89 3.96
N ALA A 428 8.62 9.19 4.15
CA ALA A 428 9.36 9.16 5.42
C ALA A 428 9.73 10.56 5.96
N SER A 429 10.04 11.54 5.09
CA SER A 429 10.37 12.91 5.52
C SER A 429 9.19 13.68 6.13
N LYS A 430 7.98 13.57 5.54
CA LYS A 430 6.78 14.18 6.13
C LYS A 430 6.36 13.43 7.39
N ALA A 431 6.49 12.12 7.36
CA ALA A 431 6.15 11.24 8.46
C ALA A 431 7.06 11.45 9.69
N SER A 432 8.37 11.70 9.50
CA SER A 432 9.30 11.99 10.60
C SER A 432 8.93 13.27 11.34
N MET A 433 8.54 14.32 10.61
CA MET A 433 8.06 15.55 11.24
C MET A 433 6.74 15.36 11.98
N ALA A 434 5.77 14.67 11.37
CA ALA A 434 4.49 14.40 12.02
C ALA A 434 4.67 13.58 13.30
N MET A 435 5.52 12.55 13.26
CA MET A 435 5.84 11.72 14.41
C MET A 435 6.55 12.54 15.51
N ALA A 436 7.55 13.35 15.16
CA ALA A 436 8.25 14.23 16.09
C ALA A 436 7.29 15.21 16.78
N ILE A 437 6.41 15.86 16.02
CA ILE A 437 5.39 16.78 16.58
C ILE A 437 4.48 16.02 17.54
N GLY A 438 3.96 14.87 17.16
CA GLY A 438 3.08 14.07 18.03
C GLY A 438 3.77 13.66 19.34
N THR A 439 5.03 13.24 19.24
CA THR A 439 5.84 12.87 20.41
C THR A 439 6.10 14.07 21.33
N VAL A 440 6.45 15.24 20.79
CA VAL A 440 6.66 16.45 21.57
C VAL A 440 5.35 16.92 22.23
N LEU A 441 4.21 16.79 21.54
CA LEU A 441 2.90 17.11 22.11
C LEU A 441 2.49 16.17 23.24
N SER A 442 3.07 14.97 23.36
CA SER A 442 2.81 14.08 24.49
C SER A 442 3.48 14.56 25.79
N ILE A 443 4.55 15.38 25.71
CA ILE A 443 5.29 15.87 26.88
C ILE A 443 4.41 16.68 27.86
N PRO A 444 3.71 17.76 27.42
CA PRO A 444 2.86 18.51 28.35
C PRO A 444 1.71 17.66 28.90
N ALA A 445 1.17 16.73 28.11
CA ALA A 445 0.15 15.81 28.59
C ALA A 445 0.69 14.85 29.68
N THR A 446 1.90 14.34 29.47
CA THR A 446 2.59 13.49 30.45
C THR A 446 2.95 14.26 31.72
N TRP A 447 3.39 15.52 31.57
CA TRP A 447 3.67 16.39 32.72
C TRP A 447 2.41 16.60 33.57
N ILE A 448 1.28 16.97 32.95
CA ILE A 448 0.01 17.13 33.65
C ILE A 448 -0.39 15.81 34.32
N TYR A 449 -0.24 14.69 33.62
CA TYR A 449 -0.58 13.38 34.14
C TYR A 449 0.26 13.01 35.34
N HIS A 450 1.58 13.16 35.24
CA HIS A 450 2.53 12.74 36.29
C HIS A 450 2.47 13.63 37.54
N VAL A 451 2.36 14.95 37.37
CA VAL A 451 2.40 15.91 38.49
C VAL A 451 1.05 16.07 39.17
N TYR A 452 -0.05 16.14 38.42
CA TYR A 452 -1.36 16.50 38.98
C TYR A 452 -2.32 15.31 39.08
N VAL A 453 -2.23 14.32 38.21
CA VAL A 453 -3.25 13.26 38.16
C VAL A 453 -2.75 12.02 38.89
N LEU A 454 -1.54 11.55 38.60
CA LEU A 454 -1.00 10.31 39.14
C LEU A 454 -0.92 10.28 40.67
N PRO A 455 -0.51 11.36 41.38
CA PRO A 455 -0.47 11.36 42.83
C PRO A 455 -1.84 11.29 43.53
N LEU A 456 -2.92 11.64 42.82
CA LEU A 456 -4.30 11.58 43.33
C LEU A 456 -4.96 10.22 43.13
N ILE A 457 -4.30 9.29 42.45
CA ILE A 457 -4.86 7.99 42.09
C ILE A 457 -4.68 7.00 43.26
N SER A 458 -5.81 6.51 43.76
CA SER A 458 -5.85 5.52 44.86
C SER A 458 -6.49 4.21 44.42
N GLY A 459 -6.08 3.64 43.31
CA GLY A 459 -6.58 2.34 42.91
C GLY A 459 -6.55 2.08 41.42
N TYR A 460 -6.58 0.81 41.07
CA TYR A 460 -6.40 0.34 39.70
C TYR A 460 -7.43 0.91 38.69
N CYS A 461 -8.72 0.92 39.07
CA CYS A 461 -9.77 1.41 38.16
C CYS A 461 -9.58 2.88 37.80
N LEU A 462 -9.18 3.71 38.75
CA LEU A 462 -8.94 5.13 38.51
C LEU A 462 -7.68 5.33 37.68
N LEU A 463 -6.63 4.55 37.90
CA LEU A 463 -5.42 4.53 37.10
C LEU A 463 -5.73 4.20 35.64
N TRP A 464 -6.47 3.11 35.40
CA TRP A 464 -6.86 2.72 34.05
C TRP A 464 -7.71 3.75 33.34
N LEU A 465 -8.72 4.33 34.02
CA LEU A 465 -9.60 5.35 33.44
C LEU A 465 -8.85 6.64 33.10
N SER A 466 -7.99 7.12 34.01
CA SER A 466 -7.18 8.32 33.79
C SER A 466 -6.18 8.14 32.65
N LEU A 467 -5.47 7.03 32.62
CA LEU A 467 -4.55 6.68 31.55
C LEU A 467 -5.28 6.59 30.21
N SER A 468 -6.44 5.93 30.18
CA SER A 468 -7.28 5.81 28.99
C SER A 468 -7.73 7.18 28.49
N PHE A 469 -8.11 8.09 29.38
CA PHE A 469 -8.52 9.46 29.03
C PHE A 469 -7.40 10.23 28.32
N PHE A 470 -6.18 10.19 28.83
CA PHE A 470 -5.04 10.88 28.21
C PHE A 470 -4.59 10.21 26.89
N LEU A 471 -4.78 8.91 26.73
CA LEU A 471 -4.48 8.19 25.48
C LEU A 471 -5.56 8.39 24.41
N LEU A 472 -6.80 8.77 24.81
CA LEU A 472 -7.94 8.90 23.91
C LEU A 472 -7.69 9.80 22.69
N PRO A 473 -7.09 11.00 22.80
CA PRO A 473 -6.79 11.84 21.64
C PRO A 473 -5.91 11.14 20.62
N GLY A 474 -4.86 10.44 21.09
CA GLY A 474 -3.95 9.68 20.23
C GLY A 474 -4.63 8.52 19.53
N ILE A 475 -5.46 7.75 20.24
CA ILE A 475 -6.17 6.60 19.65
C ILE A 475 -7.23 7.07 18.65
N TRP A 476 -7.98 8.12 18.96
CA TRP A 476 -9.03 8.66 18.11
C TRP A 476 -8.48 9.25 16.81
N LEU A 477 -7.47 10.11 16.89
CA LEU A 477 -6.89 10.81 15.75
C LEU A 477 -6.13 9.87 14.79
N GLN A 478 -5.77 8.65 15.20
CA GLN A 478 -5.16 7.65 14.30
C GLN A 478 -6.05 7.30 13.10
N PHE A 479 -7.38 7.43 13.23
CA PHE A 479 -8.32 7.20 12.13
C PHE A 479 -8.34 8.34 11.11
N HIS A 480 -7.79 9.50 11.44
CA HIS A 480 -7.77 10.62 10.52
C HIS A 480 -6.49 10.58 9.67
N PRO A 481 -6.57 10.38 8.33
CA PRO A 481 -5.40 10.15 7.47
C PRO A 481 -4.31 11.21 7.59
N LYS A 482 -4.69 12.47 7.84
CA LYS A 482 -3.77 13.61 7.97
C LYS A 482 -2.96 13.58 9.27
N TYR A 483 -3.53 13.09 10.36
CA TYR A 483 -2.94 13.14 11.69
C TYR A 483 -2.47 11.79 12.21
N SER A 484 -2.74 10.70 11.49
CA SER A 484 -2.53 9.31 11.93
C SER A 484 -1.12 9.05 12.48
N ILE A 485 -0.06 9.50 11.81
CA ILE A 485 1.33 9.27 12.23
C ILE A 485 1.68 10.10 13.48
N GLY A 486 1.23 11.35 13.54
CA GLY A 486 1.43 12.20 14.73
C GLY A 486 0.66 11.67 15.94
N ALA A 487 -0.58 11.26 15.75
CA ALA A 487 -1.43 10.67 16.78
C ALA A 487 -0.83 9.35 17.32
N PHE A 488 -0.25 8.52 16.44
CA PHE A 488 0.49 7.33 16.81
C PHE A 488 1.71 7.68 17.66
N GLY A 489 2.51 8.68 17.24
CA GLY A 489 3.66 9.19 18.02
C GLY A 489 3.23 9.67 19.40
N TYR A 490 2.13 10.46 19.49
CA TYR A 490 1.58 10.91 20.75
C TYR A 490 1.21 9.73 21.67
N ALA A 491 0.40 8.79 21.21
CA ALA A 491 -0.11 7.71 22.04
C ALA A 491 1.00 6.77 22.55
N VAL A 492 1.94 6.38 21.66
CA VAL A 492 3.06 5.50 22.02
C VAL A 492 3.99 6.17 23.01
N PHE A 493 4.36 7.44 22.78
CA PHE A 493 5.32 8.10 23.64
C PHE A 493 4.69 8.69 24.91
N PHE A 494 3.39 9.01 24.91
CA PHE A 494 2.66 9.26 26.15
C PHE A 494 2.72 8.04 27.08
N ALA A 495 2.43 6.84 26.57
CA ALA A 495 2.50 5.61 27.36
C ALA A 495 3.91 5.35 27.92
N ILE A 496 4.96 5.51 27.10
CA ILE A 496 6.35 5.31 27.54
C ILE A 496 6.76 6.32 28.61
N GLN A 497 6.39 7.59 28.43
CA GLN A 497 6.80 8.70 29.30
C GLN A 497 5.96 8.81 30.59
N SER A 498 4.79 8.17 30.67
CA SER A 498 3.95 8.20 31.88
C SER A 498 4.58 7.53 33.08
N LEU A 499 5.65 6.70 32.85
CA LEU A 499 6.48 6.06 33.89
C LEU A 499 5.68 5.37 35.01
N VAL A 500 4.53 4.80 34.68
CA VAL A 500 3.73 4.03 35.63
C VAL A 500 4.40 2.68 35.85
N THR A 501 4.89 2.46 37.05
CA THR A 501 5.61 1.25 37.49
C THR A 501 4.91 0.61 38.69
N ASN A 502 5.30 -0.61 39.06
CA ASN A 502 4.74 -1.28 40.26
C ASN A 502 5.06 -0.52 41.54
N GLU A 503 6.27 -0.01 41.64
CA GLU A 503 6.69 0.91 42.69
C GLU A 503 6.81 2.29 42.10
N MET A 504 5.93 3.22 42.51
CA MET A 504 5.93 4.57 42.01
C MET A 504 7.11 5.37 42.49
N VAL A 505 7.94 5.82 41.55
CA VAL A 505 9.07 6.71 41.84
C VAL A 505 8.78 8.06 41.20
N TYR A 506 8.72 9.09 42.04
CA TYR A 506 8.53 10.48 41.60
C TYR A 506 9.90 11.17 41.56
N ASP A 507 10.52 11.14 40.39
CA ASP A 507 11.79 11.85 40.13
C ASP A 507 11.61 12.82 38.95
N ASP A 508 11.34 14.06 39.26
CA ASP A 508 11.11 15.13 38.29
C ASP A 508 12.37 15.42 37.45
N ILE A 509 13.56 15.20 38.01
CA ILE A 509 14.82 15.44 37.31
C ILE A 509 15.04 14.34 36.25
N ALA A 510 14.84 13.08 36.61
CA ALA A 510 14.92 11.97 35.66
C ALA A 510 13.85 12.09 34.56
N LEU A 511 12.64 12.52 34.92
CA LEU A 511 11.55 12.74 33.99
C LEU A 511 11.90 13.84 32.97
N THR A 512 12.40 14.98 33.45
CA THR A 512 12.81 16.12 32.60
C THR A 512 13.97 15.72 31.68
N ASN A 513 14.96 15.00 32.19
CA ASN A 513 16.06 14.47 31.38
C ASN A 513 15.58 13.51 30.29
N THR A 514 14.57 12.68 30.58
CA THR A 514 13.94 11.78 29.62
C THR A 514 13.26 12.56 28.50
N TRP A 515 12.53 13.63 28.81
CA TRP A 515 11.92 14.51 27.80
C TRP A 515 12.95 15.20 26.93
N MET A 516 14.03 15.71 27.52
CA MET A 516 15.15 16.29 26.76
C MET A 516 15.77 15.29 25.80
N ALA A 517 15.97 14.04 26.24
CA ALA A 517 16.51 12.98 25.40
C ALA A 517 15.58 12.67 24.20
N ILE A 518 14.29 12.62 24.44
CA ILE A 518 13.28 12.39 23.38
C ILE A 518 13.23 13.57 22.42
N ILE A 519 13.29 14.82 22.89
CA ILE A 519 13.32 16.02 22.03
C ILE A 519 14.57 16.01 21.15
N CYS A 520 15.76 15.76 21.74
CA CYS A 520 17.02 15.65 20.99
C CYS A 520 16.93 14.54 19.93
N GLY A 521 16.38 13.39 20.31
CA GLY A 521 16.12 12.28 19.38
C GLY A 521 15.17 12.67 18.26
N ALA A 522 14.09 13.41 18.56
CA ALA A 522 13.13 13.88 17.56
C ALA A 522 13.76 14.85 16.56
N VAL A 523 14.59 15.77 17.05
CA VAL A 523 15.37 16.69 16.20
C VAL A 523 16.32 15.90 15.30
N LEU A 524 17.11 14.97 15.87
CA LEU A 524 18.04 14.14 15.11
C LEU A 524 17.33 13.31 14.03
N LEU A 525 16.17 12.73 14.36
CA LEU A 525 15.34 12.00 13.43
C LEU A 525 14.95 12.88 12.22
N VAL A 526 14.44 14.08 12.48
CA VAL A 526 14.01 15.01 11.43
C VAL A 526 15.19 15.45 10.59
N LEU A 527 16.35 15.75 11.21
CA LEU A 527 17.58 16.13 10.50
C LEU A 527 18.04 15.03 9.55
N VAL A 528 18.11 13.78 9.99
CA VAL A 528 18.57 12.67 9.13
C VAL A 528 17.58 12.43 7.98
N PHE A 529 16.29 12.48 8.23
CA PHE A 529 15.28 12.21 7.19
C PHE A 529 15.03 13.37 6.22
N ARG A 530 15.40 14.62 6.56
CA ARG A 530 15.20 15.78 5.72
C ARG A 530 16.47 16.33 5.10
N VAL A 531 17.59 16.28 5.83
CA VAL A 531 18.84 16.94 5.42
C VAL A 531 19.86 15.94 4.90
N PHE A 532 20.22 14.92 5.70
CA PHE A 532 21.31 14.03 5.31
C PHE A 532 20.94 13.02 4.22
N LEU A 533 19.81 12.34 4.35
CA LEU A 533 19.36 11.32 3.39
C LEU A 533 17.89 11.50 3.04
N PRO A 534 17.47 12.56 2.34
CA PRO A 534 16.07 12.79 1.98
C PRO A 534 15.53 11.69 1.04
N PRO A 535 14.24 11.38 1.08
CA PRO A 535 13.63 10.49 0.10
C PRO A 535 13.71 11.12 -1.29
N ASN A 536 14.19 10.37 -2.27
CA ASN A 536 14.27 10.83 -3.66
C ASN A 536 13.24 10.08 -4.51
N HIS A 537 12.00 10.60 -4.51
CA HIS A 537 10.90 9.98 -5.23
C HIS A 537 11.10 9.98 -6.75
N GLU A 538 11.81 10.97 -7.30
CA GLU A 538 12.13 11.04 -8.73
C GLU A 538 13.13 9.95 -9.14
N SER A 539 14.19 9.72 -8.35
CA SER A 539 15.13 8.63 -8.59
C SER A 539 14.46 7.26 -8.48
N ASP A 540 13.58 7.09 -7.49
CA ASP A 540 12.83 5.86 -7.31
C ASP A 540 11.87 5.62 -8.49
N ALA A 541 11.16 6.65 -8.96
CA ALA A 541 10.29 6.58 -10.14
C ALA A 541 11.08 6.22 -11.40
N ARG A 542 12.26 6.83 -11.62
CA ARG A 542 13.15 6.48 -12.73
C ARG A 542 13.64 5.03 -12.67
N ALA A 543 13.92 4.51 -11.47
CA ALA A 543 14.30 3.11 -11.31
C ALA A 543 13.16 2.14 -11.65
N ILE A 544 11.92 2.47 -11.25
CA ILE A 544 10.73 1.67 -11.61
C ILE A 544 10.49 1.71 -13.12
N MET A 545 10.58 2.89 -13.76
CA MET A 545 10.45 3.04 -15.22
C MET A 545 11.49 2.22 -15.99
N ARG A 546 12.75 2.23 -15.53
CA ARG A 546 13.81 1.38 -16.12
C ARG A 546 13.47 -0.11 -15.97
N SER A 547 12.91 -0.53 -14.84
CA SER A 547 12.48 -1.90 -14.60
C SER A 547 11.31 -2.31 -15.50
N LEU A 548 10.32 -1.42 -15.72
CA LEU A 548 9.23 -1.64 -16.66
C LEU A 548 9.75 -1.82 -18.08
N ARG A 549 10.57 -0.89 -18.55
CA ARG A 549 11.19 -0.95 -19.89
C ARG A 549 12.03 -2.22 -20.10
N ARG A 550 12.82 -2.60 -19.09
CA ARG A 550 13.60 -3.85 -19.12
C ARG A 550 12.70 -5.08 -19.23
N SER A 551 11.56 -5.08 -18.53
CA SER A 551 10.60 -6.19 -18.61
C SER A 551 9.99 -6.34 -20.02
N VAL A 552 9.66 -5.22 -20.68
CA VAL A 552 9.16 -5.22 -22.07
C VAL A 552 10.24 -5.69 -23.04
N ASN A 553 11.48 -5.17 -22.91
CA ASN A 553 12.60 -5.60 -23.76
C ASN A 553 12.92 -7.10 -23.62
N LEU A 554 12.79 -7.64 -22.40
CA LEU A 554 12.96 -9.08 -22.18
C LEU A 554 11.90 -9.92 -22.91
N LEU A 555 10.67 -9.44 -23.04
CA LEU A 555 9.64 -10.11 -23.84
C LEU A 555 10.02 -10.19 -25.33
N ALA A 556 10.66 -9.14 -25.86
CA ALA A 556 11.10 -9.13 -27.25
C ALA A 556 12.26 -10.11 -27.54
N THR A 557 13.15 -10.30 -26.57
CA THR A 557 14.38 -11.10 -26.73
C THR A 557 14.26 -12.55 -26.29
N SER A 558 13.29 -12.86 -25.40
CA SER A 558 13.12 -14.19 -24.83
C SER A 558 12.78 -15.25 -25.89
N SER A 559 13.25 -16.49 -25.69
CA SER A 559 12.83 -17.64 -26.51
C SER A 559 11.36 -17.98 -26.24
N SER A 560 10.66 -18.56 -27.22
CA SER A 560 9.25 -18.91 -27.12
C SER A 560 8.93 -19.84 -25.94
N HIS A 561 9.85 -20.71 -25.54
CA HIS A 561 9.70 -21.61 -24.40
C HIS A 561 9.86 -20.94 -23.02
N ARG A 562 10.31 -19.69 -22.97
CA ARG A 562 10.53 -18.93 -21.72
C ARG A 562 9.60 -17.73 -21.57
N LEU A 563 8.53 -17.69 -22.36
CA LEU A 563 7.54 -16.62 -22.21
C LEU A 563 6.73 -16.84 -20.93
N PRO A 564 6.57 -15.81 -20.10
CA PRO A 564 5.68 -15.89 -18.94
C PRO A 564 4.22 -15.96 -19.40
N PHE A 565 3.36 -16.54 -18.59
CA PHE A 565 1.92 -16.42 -18.80
C PHE A 565 1.52 -14.95 -18.80
N ALA A 566 0.66 -14.55 -19.75
CA ALA A 566 0.26 -13.15 -19.92
C ALA A 566 -0.30 -12.54 -18.62
N GLU A 567 -1.13 -13.28 -17.90
CA GLU A 567 -1.73 -12.85 -16.64
C GLU A 567 -0.69 -12.65 -15.52
N GLN A 568 0.32 -13.53 -15.44
CA GLN A 568 1.42 -13.41 -14.46
C GLN A 568 2.29 -12.20 -14.76
N TRP A 569 2.70 -12.03 -16.01
CA TRP A 569 3.50 -10.87 -16.43
C TRP A 569 2.75 -9.57 -16.15
N GLN A 570 1.47 -9.51 -16.51
CA GLN A 570 0.60 -8.37 -16.27
C GLN A 570 0.52 -8.04 -14.77
N GLY A 571 0.31 -9.05 -13.92
CA GLY A 571 0.29 -8.88 -12.46
C GLY A 571 1.59 -8.30 -11.90
N ASP A 572 2.75 -8.74 -12.41
CA ASP A 572 4.06 -8.20 -12.03
C ASP A 572 4.21 -6.72 -12.45
N GLN A 573 3.76 -6.34 -13.66
CA GLN A 573 3.85 -4.95 -14.13
C GLN A 573 2.89 -4.03 -13.37
N ILE A 574 1.69 -4.50 -13.03
CA ILE A 574 0.71 -3.74 -12.25
C ILE A 574 1.26 -3.38 -10.87
N GLN A 575 2.02 -4.27 -10.24
CA GLN A 575 2.67 -3.94 -8.97
C GLN A 575 3.68 -2.80 -9.12
N LYS A 576 4.49 -2.80 -10.20
CA LYS A 576 5.42 -1.72 -10.51
C LYS A 576 4.67 -0.41 -10.78
N LEU A 577 3.59 -0.48 -11.56
CA LEU A 577 2.75 0.67 -11.89
C LEU A 577 2.12 1.29 -10.64
N SER A 578 1.60 0.47 -9.73
CA SER A 578 1.04 0.94 -8.46
C SER A 578 2.08 1.64 -7.58
N ARG A 579 3.30 1.10 -7.52
CA ARG A 579 4.41 1.73 -6.82
C ARG A 579 4.85 3.02 -7.48
N LEU A 580 4.90 3.05 -8.80
CA LEU A 580 5.20 4.26 -9.57
C LEU A 580 4.17 5.35 -9.29
N ALA A 581 2.88 5.05 -9.39
CA ALA A 581 1.80 5.99 -9.11
C ALA A 581 1.90 6.58 -7.69
N LEU A 582 2.24 5.74 -6.70
CA LEU A 582 2.46 6.19 -5.33
C LEU A 582 3.67 7.14 -5.23
N LYS A 583 4.81 6.85 -5.87
CA LYS A 583 5.99 7.73 -5.86
C LYS A 583 5.71 9.06 -6.55
N LEU A 584 5.01 9.02 -7.68
CA LEU A 584 4.63 10.22 -8.45
C LEU A 584 3.64 11.13 -7.69
N SER A 585 2.79 10.58 -6.84
CA SER A 585 1.85 11.36 -6.02
C SER A 585 2.54 12.30 -5.01
N PHE A 586 3.82 12.07 -4.71
CA PHE A 586 4.62 12.93 -3.83
C PHE A 586 5.39 14.03 -4.56
N LEU A 587 5.41 14.02 -5.89
CA LEU A 587 6.06 15.05 -6.70
C LEU A 587 5.21 16.33 -6.76
N SER A 588 5.86 17.47 -6.76
CA SER A 588 5.21 18.79 -6.85
C SER A 588 4.70 19.10 -8.26
N GLN A 589 5.38 18.62 -9.29
CA GLN A 589 5.05 18.82 -10.70
C GLN A 589 4.03 17.77 -11.15
N LYS A 590 2.74 18.11 -11.07
CA LYS A 590 1.65 17.16 -11.38
C LYS A 590 1.61 16.76 -12.86
N ASP A 591 1.89 17.70 -13.78
CA ASP A 591 1.85 17.44 -15.21
C ASP A 591 2.95 16.46 -15.63
N ARG A 592 4.17 16.68 -15.15
CA ARG A 592 5.28 15.74 -15.37
C ARG A 592 5.00 14.36 -14.75
N ALA A 593 4.33 14.32 -13.60
CA ALA A 593 3.93 13.05 -12.98
C ALA A 593 2.89 12.30 -13.82
N ARG A 594 1.96 13.03 -14.48
CA ARG A 594 0.99 12.46 -15.42
C ARG A 594 1.70 11.86 -16.63
N ASP A 595 2.58 12.62 -17.28
CA ASP A 595 3.33 12.14 -18.46
C ASP A 595 4.13 10.87 -18.18
N VAL A 596 4.82 10.82 -17.03
CA VAL A 596 5.60 9.63 -16.62
C VAL A 596 4.66 8.43 -16.38
N LEU A 597 3.50 8.66 -15.78
CA LEU A 597 2.54 7.58 -15.54
C LEU A 597 1.90 7.09 -16.84
N ASP A 598 1.61 7.99 -17.78
CA ASP A 598 1.09 7.63 -19.10
C ASP A 598 2.11 6.80 -19.90
N ARG A 599 3.36 7.18 -19.89
CA ARG A 599 4.44 6.35 -20.47
C ARG A 599 4.54 4.98 -19.83
N ALA A 600 4.31 4.88 -18.52
CA ALA A 600 4.33 3.61 -17.83
C ALA A 600 3.14 2.72 -18.24
N PHE A 601 1.95 3.29 -18.39
CA PHE A 601 0.79 2.58 -18.92
C PHE A 601 1.02 2.12 -20.36
N SER A 602 1.60 2.97 -21.23
CA SER A 602 1.96 2.61 -22.60
C SER A 602 2.91 1.41 -22.66
N LEU A 603 3.91 1.38 -21.78
CA LEU A 603 4.85 0.27 -21.70
C LEU A 603 4.15 -1.03 -21.28
N VAL A 604 3.18 -0.96 -20.37
CA VAL A 604 2.42 -2.15 -19.95
C VAL A 604 1.50 -2.64 -21.07
N SER A 605 0.81 -1.75 -21.77
CA SER A 605 -0.01 -2.07 -22.95
C SER A 605 0.84 -2.67 -24.07
N LEU A 606 2.00 -2.07 -24.36
CA LEU A 606 2.96 -2.57 -25.34
C LEU A 606 3.39 -4.01 -25.01
N GLY A 607 3.74 -4.27 -23.75
CA GLY A 607 4.13 -5.62 -23.34
C GLY A 607 3.01 -6.65 -23.47
N LYS A 608 1.75 -6.25 -23.22
CA LYS A 608 0.57 -7.11 -23.43
C LYS A 608 0.42 -7.44 -24.92
N LEU A 609 0.47 -6.45 -25.80
CA LEU A 609 0.39 -6.63 -27.24
C LEU A 609 1.53 -7.51 -27.78
N ILE A 610 2.75 -7.36 -27.27
CA ILE A 610 3.87 -8.23 -27.62
C ILE A 610 3.59 -9.69 -27.25
N LEU A 611 3.03 -9.94 -26.08
CA LEU A 611 2.66 -11.29 -25.65
C LEU A 611 1.55 -11.88 -26.54
N GLU A 612 0.51 -11.11 -26.84
CA GLU A 612 -0.59 -11.50 -27.73
C GLU A 612 -0.05 -11.81 -29.14
N LEU A 613 0.74 -10.91 -29.70
CA LEU A 613 1.36 -11.10 -31.01
C LEU A 613 2.23 -12.38 -31.08
N ARG A 614 2.98 -12.66 -30.02
CA ARG A 614 3.82 -13.85 -29.94
C ARG A 614 3.05 -15.15 -29.69
N GLN A 615 1.87 -15.07 -29.07
CA GLN A 615 0.98 -16.22 -28.88
C GLN A 615 0.19 -16.54 -30.15
N ASN A 616 -0.21 -15.52 -30.91
CA ASN A 616 -0.97 -15.69 -32.16
C ASN A 616 -0.11 -16.13 -33.36
N ALA A 617 1.24 -16.04 -33.24
CA ALA A 617 2.14 -16.61 -34.24
C ALA A 617 2.18 -18.15 -34.13
N GLU A 618 1.56 -18.84 -35.07
CA GLU A 618 1.45 -20.31 -35.04
C GLU A 618 2.64 -20.99 -35.71
N ASN A 619 3.03 -20.52 -36.88
CA ASN A 619 4.04 -21.13 -37.72
C ASN A 619 5.48 -20.74 -37.29
N PRO A 620 6.47 -21.61 -37.49
CA PRO A 620 7.88 -21.31 -37.20
C PRO A 620 8.39 -20.06 -37.94
N PHE A 621 7.91 -19.81 -39.14
CA PHE A 621 8.25 -18.63 -39.96
C PHE A 621 7.70 -17.37 -39.32
N GLU A 622 6.43 -17.34 -38.96
CA GLU A 622 5.77 -16.21 -38.26
C GLU A 622 6.48 -15.92 -36.91
N LYS A 623 6.75 -16.95 -36.11
CA LYS A 623 7.50 -16.82 -34.85
C LYS A 623 8.85 -16.15 -35.02
N ARG A 624 9.56 -16.48 -36.10
CA ARG A 624 10.87 -15.91 -36.44
C ARG A 624 10.72 -14.46 -36.89
N ALA A 625 9.77 -14.17 -37.78
CA ALA A 625 9.51 -12.86 -38.32
C ALA A 625 9.04 -11.86 -37.22
N VAL A 626 8.09 -12.26 -36.38
CA VAL A 626 7.65 -11.48 -35.22
C VAL A 626 8.83 -11.19 -34.27
N ARG A 627 9.69 -12.16 -34.03
CA ARG A 627 10.86 -11.98 -33.18
C ARG A 627 11.87 -10.99 -33.76
N MET A 628 12.14 -11.08 -35.08
CA MET A 628 13.00 -10.13 -35.76
C MET A 628 12.43 -8.72 -35.71
N PHE A 629 11.14 -8.55 -36.03
CA PHE A 629 10.45 -7.28 -35.93
C PHE A 629 10.57 -6.68 -34.52
N LEU A 630 10.28 -7.44 -33.47
CA LEU A 630 10.36 -6.95 -32.10
C LEU A 630 11.80 -6.56 -31.69
N GLN A 631 12.81 -7.30 -32.16
CA GLN A 631 14.20 -6.96 -31.89
C GLN A 631 14.60 -5.66 -32.60
N ASP A 632 14.22 -5.50 -33.86
CA ASP A 632 14.54 -4.31 -34.64
C ASP A 632 13.82 -3.08 -34.13
N ALA A 633 12.52 -3.18 -33.85
CA ALA A 633 11.69 -2.09 -33.36
C ALA A 633 12.07 -1.61 -31.93
N LEU A 634 12.29 -2.56 -30.99
CA LEU A 634 12.52 -2.21 -29.57
C LEU A 634 14.00 -1.98 -29.22
N ILE A 635 14.92 -2.73 -29.87
CA ILE A 635 16.33 -2.69 -29.52
C ILE A 635 17.10 -1.79 -30.48
N ARG A 636 16.92 -1.98 -31.78
CA ARG A 636 17.62 -1.18 -32.81
C ARG A 636 16.95 0.16 -33.08
N ARG A 637 15.69 0.33 -32.70
CA ARG A 637 14.89 1.54 -32.92
C ARG A 637 14.82 1.96 -34.39
N GLN A 638 14.80 0.99 -35.30
CA GLN A 638 14.63 1.23 -36.73
C GLN A 638 13.16 1.20 -37.08
N GLU A 639 12.70 2.19 -37.85
CA GLU A 639 11.40 2.10 -38.53
C GLU A 639 11.54 1.08 -39.65
N ILE A 640 10.87 -0.06 -39.51
CA ILE A 640 10.88 -1.11 -40.52
C ILE A 640 9.49 -1.23 -41.08
N THR A 641 9.36 -0.99 -42.39
CA THR A 641 8.19 -1.36 -43.17
C THR A 641 8.24 -2.86 -43.39
N TYR A 642 7.41 -3.62 -42.66
CA TYR A 642 7.18 -5.02 -42.94
C TYR A 642 6.09 -5.15 -44.01
N GLU A 643 6.35 -5.93 -45.06
CA GLU A 643 5.31 -6.37 -45.99
C GLU A 643 4.20 -7.10 -45.19
N ALA A 644 2.97 -6.84 -45.57
CA ALA A 644 1.79 -7.36 -44.83
C ALA A 644 1.87 -8.89 -44.71
N PHE A 645 1.85 -9.40 -43.50
CA PHE A 645 1.66 -10.80 -43.23
C PHE A 645 0.31 -11.25 -43.80
N GLY A 646 0.21 -12.40 -44.40
CA GLY A 646 -1.08 -12.95 -44.85
C GLY A 646 -2.11 -13.14 -43.73
N ASN A 647 -1.68 -13.01 -42.46
CA ASN A 647 -2.52 -13.06 -41.28
C ASN A 647 -2.88 -11.63 -40.83
N ARG A 648 -4.14 -11.22 -40.99
CA ARG A 648 -4.67 -9.88 -40.64
C ARG A 648 -4.45 -9.50 -39.17
N THR A 649 -4.55 -10.47 -38.26
CA THR A 649 -4.36 -10.24 -36.80
C THR A 649 -2.91 -9.91 -36.45
N LEU A 650 -1.95 -10.55 -37.09
CA LEU A 650 -0.52 -10.26 -36.91
C LEU A 650 -0.15 -8.89 -37.48
N SER A 651 -0.68 -8.54 -38.67
CA SER A 651 -0.46 -7.23 -39.30
C SER A 651 -1.01 -6.08 -38.44
N SER A 652 -2.23 -6.21 -37.94
CA SER A 652 -2.84 -5.22 -37.03
C SER A 652 -2.07 -5.06 -35.71
N GLY A 653 -1.59 -6.17 -35.12
CA GLY A 653 -0.76 -6.13 -33.91
C GLY A 653 0.59 -5.44 -34.13
N ILE A 654 1.23 -5.62 -35.29
CA ILE A 654 2.47 -4.95 -35.67
C ILE A 654 2.26 -3.44 -35.81
N GLU A 655 1.23 -3.02 -36.52
CA GLU A 655 0.87 -1.59 -36.67
C GLU A 655 0.62 -0.92 -35.32
N GLN A 656 -0.12 -1.57 -34.43
CA GLN A 656 -0.37 -1.05 -33.07
C GLN A 656 0.96 -0.90 -32.29
N ILE A 657 1.85 -1.87 -32.37
CA ILE A 657 3.16 -1.80 -31.70
C ILE A 657 4.00 -0.65 -32.27
N GLN A 658 4.08 -0.52 -33.59
CA GLN A 658 4.83 0.57 -34.23
C GLN A 658 4.30 1.93 -33.82
N PHE A 659 2.98 2.09 -33.79
CA PHE A 659 2.31 3.30 -33.37
C PHE A 659 2.62 3.67 -31.91
N ILE A 660 2.54 2.70 -30.96
CA ILE A 660 2.88 2.95 -29.55
C ILE A 660 4.36 3.32 -29.40
N LEU A 661 5.25 2.69 -30.17
CA LEU A 661 6.68 2.99 -30.13
C LEU A 661 6.99 4.37 -30.66
N LYS A 662 6.35 4.81 -31.73
CA LYS A 662 6.48 6.18 -32.27
C LYS A 662 6.09 7.22 -31.22
N ASN A 663 4.95 7.04 -30.58
CA ASN A 663 4.49 7.94 -29.53
C ASN A 663 5.40 7.94 -28.27
N LEU A 664 5.96 6.78 -27.90
CA LEU A 664 6.93 6.71 -26.80
C LEU A 664 8.26 7.38 -27.11
N GLN A 665 8.58 7.61 -28.39
CA GLN A 665 9.79 8.35 -28.83
C GLN A 665 9.54 9.86 -28.88
N GLU A 666 8.34 10.28 -29.27
CA GLU A 666 7.94 11.68 -29.35
C GLU A 666 7.67 12.33 -27.97
N MET A 667 7.33 11.53 -26.95
CA MET A 667 7.18 11.96 -25.55
C MET A 667 8.51 11.91 -24.78
#